data_199218ab2bb5fb20f649704442491ba7
#
_entry.id   199218ab2bb5fb20f649704442491ba7
#
_cell.length_a   1.000
_cell.length_b   1.000
_cell.length_c   1.000
_cell.angle_alpha   90.00
_cell.angle_beta   90.00
_cell.angle_gamma   90.00
#
_symmetry.space_group_name_H-M   'P 1'
#
loop_
_entity.id
_entity.type
_entity.pdbx_description
1 polymer ?
#
loop_
_entity_poly.entity_id
_entity_poly.type
_entity_poly.pdbx_seq_one_letter_code
_entity_poly.pdbx_strand_id
1 'polypeptide(L)'
;MRPKLTKKMEGRLRFRRWKAMNAGARISLVFIGFMAILAVFAPLVAPHDPYTTYGKNLAPGTHDVWVGATKEPLSFLFGTDGSGRDIFSRMLYGARYSLVIGLAATAFALLCGAVIGSIAAVSRKWISEVIMRIMDIIMSFPGIALAAVFISVFGTTLPIIILAIGFLYIPQITRVVRANVIAEYGEDYVNAVVVSGARAPWILVKHVARNTVAPVMVFTTVLVADAIVFEASLSFIQAGIQEPTPTWGNLLSNAREGVIYNYWWAALFPGLAIMLTVLCLNVLSEGMTDAMVAAPKGPVDVPETSSEAEREADKMLVDPVAAHRLQAEALNNRLDALKEMETLRTDRHNPVSGEAPLLEVKDLCIKFPRHGDVDVVDHVSFSVRPGETMGLVGESGCGKSITSLAIMGLLDPRAEISGEILYEGKNLLDLKPAERNALRGHELAMIYQDALSSLNPSMLIKSQMKQLTKRGGKRSMVELLELVGLDPQRTLNSYPHELSGGQRQRVLIAMALTRDPKLVIADEPTTALDVTVQKQVVELLNKLRDELGFAMVFVSHDLALVAEVAHSITVMYAGQVVEQASTVELLTDPRHEYTRGLLGSVLSIEAAFGRLHQVPGAVPSPKDFPAGDRFAPRSSHPDVGADIRPIMRRVEGTWHFYADHPEGYAAILGESGEASLREPAADGGDRAESGALADAAARGNSARGGARGDGAPEGNARGGARGDGTLSGVSARVAALEKSKPAAASDTAVEDLAVVGGLEAAEKKAAAGNLANEMEER
;
A
#
# COMPACT_ATOMS: atom_id res chain seq x y z
N MET A 1 15.65 4.76 -33.40
CA MET A 1 14.53 5.55 -34.00
C MET A 1 13.31 5.39 -33.11
N ARG A 2 12.73 6.47 -32.57
CA ARG A 2 11.46 6.41 -31.84
C ARG A 2 10.36 6.07 -32.84
N PRO A 3 9.57 5.00 -32.69
CA PRO A 3 8.35 4.90 -33.45
C PRO A 3 7.46 6.06 -33.02
N LYS A 4 7.17 6.97 -33.93
CA LYS A 4 6.16 8.01 -33.74
C LYS A 4 4.84 7.27 -33.54
N LEU A 5 4.32 7.23 -32.30
CA LEU A 5 2.90 6.96 -32.07
C LEU A 5 2.13 7.82 -33.05
N THR A 6 1.35 7.20 -33.91
CA THR A 6 0.60 7.96 -34.91
C THR A 6 -0.26 8.95 -34.14
N LYS A 7 -0.30 10.24 -34.56
CA LYS A 7 -1.14 11.31 -33.98
C LYS A 7 -2.59 10.86 -33.70
N LYS A 8 -3.03 9.82 -34.39
CA LYS A 8 -4.35 9.19 -34.25
C LYS A 8 -4.49 8.35 -32.96
N MET A 9 -3.42 7.72 -32.45
CA MET A 9 -3.44 6.98 -31.16
C MET A 9 -3.36 7.90 -29.96
N GLU A 10 -2.54 8.94 -30.00
CA GLU A 10 -2.51 9.98 -28.96
C GLU A 10 -3.85 10.72 -28.85
N GLY A 11 -4.49 11.00 -29.98
CA GLY A 11 -5.83 11.59 -30.01
C GLY A 11 -6.91 10.68 -29.38
N ARG A 12 -6.84 9.34 -29.59
CA ARG A 12 -7.76 8.38 -28.99
C ARG A 12 -7.59 8.26 -27.47
N LEU A 13 -6.35 8.30 -26.96
CA LEU A 13 -6.07 8.26 -25.51
C LEU A 13 -6.52 9.56 -24.81
N ARG A 14 -6.30 10.74 -25.42
CA ARG A 14 -6.81 12.02 -24.91
C ARG A 14 -8.33 12.06 -24.88
N PHE A 15 -8.99 11.55 -25.92
CA PHE A 15 -10.44 11.50 -26.03
C PHE A 15 -11.07 10.52 -25.03
N ARG A 16 -10.40 9.43 -24.68
CA ARG A 16 -10.86 8.47 -23.68
C ARG A 16 -10.80 9.04 -22.27
N ARG A 17 -9.75 9.79 -21.92
CA ARG A 17 -9.64 10.52 -20.63
C ARG A 17 -10.67 11.62 -20.50
N TRP A 18 -10.96 12.35 -21.58
CA TRP A 18 -12.04 13.34 -21.62
C TRP A 18 -13.41 12.71 -21.34
N LYS A 19 -13.68 11.52 -21.90
CA LYS A 19 -14.94 10.80 -21.64
C LYS A 19 -15.06 10.25 -20.22
N ALA A 20 -13.96 9.98 -19.57
CA ALA A 20 -13.91 9.48 -18.19
C ALA A 20 -14.27 10.56 -17.14
N MET A 21 -14.14 11.85 -17.49
CA MET A 21 -14.54 12.95 -16.61
C MET A 21 -16.07 13.09 -16.57
N ASN A 22 -16.63 13.40 -15.39
CA ASN A 22 -18.05 13.71 -15.24
C ASN A 22 -18.46 14.95 -16.06
N ALA A 23 -19.77 15.15 -16.31
CA ALA A 23 -20.28 16.25 -17.14
C ALA A 23 -19.92 17.62 -16.54
N GLY A 24 -20.01 17.76 -15.20
CA GLY A 24 -19.68 19.00 -14.50
C GLY A 24 -18.24 19.43 -14.71
N ALA A 25 -17.28 18.51 -14.57
CA ALA A 25 -15.86 18.81 -14.77
C ALA A 25 -15.53 19.20 -16.23
N ARG A 26 -16.21 18.59 -17.22
CA ARG A 26 -16.05 18.98 -18.63
C ARG A 26 -16.56 20.41 -18.89
N ILE A 27 -17.74 20.76 -18.34
CA ILE A 27 -18.31 22.11 -18.43
C ILE A 27 -17.37 23.10 -17.75
N SER A 28 -16.90 22.79 -16.55
CA SER A 28 -15.97 23.64 -15.79
C SER A 28 -14.66 23.89 -16.54
N LEU A 29 -14.07 22.85 -17.17
CA LEU A 29 -12.85 23.01 -17.96
C LEU A 29 -13.07 23.92 -19.18
N VAL A 30 -14.22 23.79 -19.86
CA VAL A 30 -14.59 24.66 -20.98
C VAL A 30 -14.76 26.10 -20.50
N PHE A 31 -15.45 26.30 -19.37
CA PHE A 31 -15.65 27.61 -18.77
C PHE A 31 -14.33 28.28 -18.37
N ILE A 32 -13.45 27.57 -17.67
CA ILE A 32 -12.14 28.10 -17.28
C ILE A 32 -11.30 28.44 -18.52
N GLY A 33 -11.32 27.55 -19.53
CA GLY A 33 -10.67 27.81 -20.82
C GLY A 33 -11.22 29.04 -21.53
N PHE A 34 -12.53 29.23 -21.53
CA PHE A 34 -13.19 30.41 -22.08
C PHE A 34 -12.81 31.70 -21.32
N MET A 35 -12.79 31.66 -19.98
CA MET A 35 -12.35 32.78 -19.14
C MET A 35 -10.88 33.13 -19.38
N ALA A 36 -10.02 32.13 -19.54
CA ALA A 36 -8.60 32.33 -19.86
C ALA A 36 -8.42 32.98 -21.25
N ILE A 37 -9.21 32.54 -22.24
CA ILE A 37 -9.21 33.16 -23.58
C ILE A 37 -9.67 34.61 -23.49
N LEU A 38 -10.78 34.89 -22.82
CA LEU A 38 -11.28 36.24 -22.61
C LEU A 38 -10.24 37.14 -21.90
N ALA A 39 -9.53 36.60 -20.89
CA ALA A 39 -8.50 37.35 -20.20
C ALA A 39 -7.30 37.67 -21.09
N VAL A 40 -6.90 36.77 -21.97
CA VAL A 40 -5.78 37.00 -22.94
C VAL A 40 -6.19 38.01 -23.99
N PHE A 41 -7.41 37.90 -24.54
CA PHE A 41 -7.93 38.76 -25.59
C PHE A 41 -8.69 39.96 -25.06
N ALA A 42 -8.61 40.28 -23.76
CA ALA A 42 -9.27 41.42 -23.14
C ALA A 42 -9.08 42.76 -23.93
N PRO A 43 -7.89 43.09 -24.45
CA PRO A 43 -7.68 44.31 -25.24
C PRO A 43 -8.47 44.36 -26.55
N LEU A 44 -8.90 43.21 -27.08
CA LEU A 44 -9.66 43.14 -28.34
C LEU A 44 -11.18 43.04 -28.08
N VAL A 45 -11.58 42.54 -26.92
CA VAL A 45 -12.99 42.26 -26.58
C VAL A 45 -13.59 43.38 -25.73
N ALA A 46 -12.76 44.08 -24.96
CA ALA A 46 -13.26 45.19 -24.12
C ALA A 46 -13.76 46.33 -24.98
N PRO A 47 -15.04 46.77 -24.77
CA PRO A 47 -15.63 47.85 -25.55
C PRO A 47 -15.01 49.22 -25.24
N HIS A 48 -14.48 49.39 -24.02
CA HIS A 48 -13.93 50.65 -23.56
C HIS A 48 -12.55 50.46 -22.92
N ASP A 49 -11.77 51.55 -22.86
CA ASP A 49 -10.49 51.55 -22.12
C ASP A 49 -10.80 51.41 -20.60
N PRO A 50 -10.19 50.42 -19.90
CA PRO A 50 -10.44 50.18 -18.49
C PRO A 50 -9.94 51.29 -17.55
N TYR A 51 -9.16 52.24 -18.06
CA TYR A 51 -8.55 53.30 -17.28
C TYR A 51 -9.28 54.66 -17.47
N THR A 52 -10.01 54.82 -18.57
CA THR A 52 -10.73 56.07 -18.91
C THR A 52 -11.98 56.21 -18.05
N THR A 53 -12.22 57.42 -17.56
CA THR A 53 -13.42 57.78 -16.76
C THR A 53 -14.51 58.41 -17.65
N TYR A 54 -15.72 57.91 -17.49
CA TYR A 54 -16.91 58.38 -18.21
C TYR A 54 -17.92 59.04 -17.24
N GLY A 55 -19.06 58.49 -17.00
CA GLY A 55 -20.03 58.92 -16.00
C GLY A 55 -19.97 58.04 -14.76
N LYS A 56 -19.98 58.64 -13.55
CA LYS A 56 -19.94 57.91 -12.28
C LYS A 56 -21.26 57.18 -12.03
N ASN A 57 -21.14 55.91 -11.58
CA ASN A 57 -22.28 55.08 -11.12
C ASN A 57 -23.41 54.93 -12.14
N LEU A 58 -23.09 54.89 -13.42
CA LEU A 58 -24.11 54.62 -14.46
C LEU A 58 -24.65 53.22 -14.33
N ALA A 59 -25.97 53.04 -14.44
CA ALA A 59 -26.63 51.75 -14.30
C ALA A 59 -26.29 50.77 -15.45
N PRO A 60 -26.36 49.45 -15.24
CA PRO A 60 -26.22 48.48 -16.31
C PRO A 60 -27.18 48.71 -17.46
N GLY A 61 -26.70 48.58 -18.70
CA GLY A 61 -27.52 48.80 -19.89
C GLY A 61 -27.74 50.26 -20.24
N THR A 62 -27.08 51.23 -19.58
CA THR A 62 -27.16 52.64 -19.95
C THR A 62 -26.56 52.83 -21.32
N HIS A 63 -27.31 53.42 -22.23
CA HIS A 63 -26.95 53.73 -23.61
C HIS A 63 -26.97 55.27 -23.85
N ASP A 64 -26.33 55.67 -24.92
CA ASP A 64 -26.36 57.08 -25.40
C ASP A 64 -25.81 58.10 -24.39
N VAL A 65 -24.81 57.71 -23.62
CA VAL A 65 -24.10 58.62 -22.72
C VAL A 65 -23.06 59.41 -23.53
N TRP A 66 -23.23 60.72 -23.54
CA TRP A 66 -22.36 61.68 -24.24
C TRP A 66 -21.20 62.07 -23.33
N VAL A 67 -19.94 61.83 -23.79
CA VAL A 67 -18.75 62.23 -23.05
C VAL A 67 -17.92 63.20 -23.90
N GLY A 68 -17.82 64.42 -23.41
CA GLY A 68 -17.05 65.49 -24.10
C GLY A 68 -17.70 66.03 -25.37
N ALA A 69 -16.87 66.62 -26.24
CA ALA A 69 -17.33 67.27 -27.47
C ALA A 69 -17.59 66.28 -28.64
N THR A 70 -17.22 65.05 -28.54
CA THR A 70 -17.44 63.97 -29.53
C THR A 70 -18.77 63.28 -29.26
N LYS A 71 -19.68 63.33 -30.20
CA LYS A 71 -21.07 62.87 -30.11
C LYS A 71 -21.23 61.36 -30.42
N GLU A 72 -20.36 60.48 -29.94
CA GLU A 72 -20.59 59.02 -30.09
C GLU A 72 -21.32 58.47 -28.85
N PRO A 73 -22.49 57.85 -29.02
CA PRO A 73 -23.21 57.26 -27.91
C PRO A 73 -22.44 56.04 -27.38
N LEU A 74 -22.07 56.10 -26.11
CA LEU A 74 -21.41 54.99 -25.42
C LEU A 74 -22.46 54.13 -24.69
N SER A 75 -22.24 52.82 -24.70
CA SER A 75 -23.11 51.87 -23.99
C SER A 75 -22.31 51.12 -22.95
N PHE A 76 -22.85 51.02 -21.71
CA PHE A 76 -22.21 50.35 -20.58
C PHE A 76 -23.01 49.11 -20.17
N LEU A 77 -22.55 47.91 -20.59
CA LEU A 77 -23.25 46.64 -20.38
C LEU A 77 -23.47 46.36 -18.90
N PHE A 78 -22.43 46.53 -18.06
CA PHE A 78 -22.46 46.28 -16.61
C PHE A 78 -22.47 47.60 -15.80
N GLY A 79 -22.63 48.75 -16.47
CA GLY A 79 -22.56 50.06 -15.85
C GLY A 79 -21.14 50.50 -15.53
N THR A 80 -21.03 51.61 -14.77
CA THR A 80 -19.73 52.18 -14.37
C THR A 80 -19.53 52.12 -12.87
N ASP A 81 -18.26 52.18 -12.47
CA ASP A 81 -17.85 52.21 -11.05
C ASP A 81 -17.99 53.62 -10.43
N GLY A 82 -17.69 53.76 -9.13
CA GLY A 82 -17.70 55.04 -8.42
C GLY A 82 -16.73 56.09 -8.95
N SER A 83 -15.72 55.69 -9.73
CA SER A 83 -14.77 56.54 -10.44
C SER A 83 -15.22 56.85 -11.86
N GLY A 84 -16.29 56.22 -12.35
CA GLY A 84 -16.84 56.45 -13.71
C GLY A 84 -16.21 55.55 -14.77
N ARG A 85 -15.54 54.47 -14.45
CA ARG A 85 -14.86 53.55 -15.38
C ARG A 85 -15.79 52.36 -15.70
N ASP A 86 -15.73 51.84 -16.93
CA ASP A 86 -16.56 50.72 -17.38
C ASP A 86 -16.25 49.42 -16.63
N ILE A 87 -17.24 48.86 -15.91
CA ILE A 87 -17.07 47.66 -15.11
C ILE A 87 -16.82 46.44 -15.98
N PHE A 88 -17.46 46.27 -17.14
CA PHE A 88 -17.28 45.12 -18.02
C PHE A 88 -15.86 45.05 -18.57
N SER A 89 -15.32 46.15 -19.10
CA SER A 89 -13.94 46.21 -19.56
C SER A 89 -12.95 45.96 -18.43
N ARG A 90 -13.17 46.52 -17.24
CA ARG A 90 -12.33 46.29 -16.06
C ARG A 90 -12.38 44.84 -15.57
N MET A 91 -13.53 44.18 -15.68
CA MET A 91 -13.65 42.75 -15.34
C MET A 91 -12.84 41.86 -16.29
N LEU A 92 -12.84 42.14 -17.61
CA LEU A 92 -12.05 41.41 -18.59
C LEU A 92 -10.52 41.54 -18.33
N TYR A 93 -10.10 42.78 -18.09
CA TYR A 93 -8.68 43.04 -17.74
C TYR A 93 -8.34 42.49 -16.35
N GLY A 94 -9.26 42.58 -15.37
CA GLY A 94 -9.12 42.06 -14.03
C GLY A 94 -8.97 40.55 -14.01
N ALA A 95 -9.69 39.84 -14.89
CA ALA A 95 -9.52 38.37 -15.06
C ALA A 95 -8.08 37.98 -15.35
N ARG A 96 -7.39 38.79 -16.19
CA ARG A 96 -5.98 38.53 -16.54
C ARG A 96 -5.08 38.56 -15.30
N TYR A 97 -5.22 39.59 -14.45
CA TYR A 97 -4.39 39.73 -13.24
C TYR A 97 -4.76 38.71 -12.17
N SER A 98 -6.07 38.53 -11.87
CA SER A 98 -6.48 37.54 -10.85
C SER A 98 -6.13 36.12 -11.23
N LEU A 99 -6.28 35.70 -12.50
CA LEU A 99 -5.85 34.37 -12.96
C LEU A 99 -4.32 34.21 -12.95
N VAL A 100 -3.56 35.23 -13.35
CA VAL A 100 -2.07 35.18 -13.32
C VAL A 100 -1.61 35.06 -11.87
N ILE A 101 -2.17 35.81 -10.93
CA ILE A 101 -1.80 35.70 -9.50
C ILE A 101 -2.09 34.29 -8.98
N GLY A 102 -3.31 33.79 -9.20
CA GLY A 102 -3.68 32.45 -8.75
C GLY A 102 -2.79 31.37 -9.29
N LEU A 103 -2.54 31.36 -10.60
CA LEU A 103 -1.70 30.35 -11.24
C LEU A 103 -0.21 30.47 -10.88
N ALA A 104 0.33 31.69 -10.88
CA ALA A 104 1.77 31.90 -10.64
C ALA A 104 2.13 31.68 -9.16
N ALA A 105 1.30 32.12 -8.20
CA ALA A 105 1.51 31.89 -6.78
C ALA A 105 1.47 30.39 -6.46
N THR A 106 0.47 29.70 -7.00
CA THR A 106 0.34 28.25 -6.80
C THR A 106 1.46 27.47 -7.51
N ALA A 107 1.88 27.88 -8.71
CA ALA A 107 3.03 27.26 -9.41
C ALA A 107 4.34 27.46 -8.65
N PHE A 108 4.59 28.62 -8.07
CA PHE A 108 5.73 28.86 -7.21
C PHE A 108 5.69 28.00 -5.96
N ALA A 109 4.55 27.94 -5.28
CA ALA A 109 4.34 27.09 -4.11
C ALA A 109 4.52 25.60 -4.44
N LEU A 110 4.02 25.15 -5.60
CA LEU A 110 4.19 23.78 -6.09
C LEU A 110 5.66 23.43 -6.33
N LEU A 111 6.40 24.32 -6.98
CA LEU A 111 7.82 24.10 -7.24
C LEU A 111 8.61 23.94 -5.93
N CYS A 112 8.45 24.88 -5.00
CA CYS A 112 9.13 24.85 -3.71
C CYS A 112 8.65 23.71 -2.82
N GLY A 113 7.33 23.54 -2.69
CA GLY A 113 6.71 22.51 -1.86
C GLY A 113 6.99 21.09 -2.35
N ALA A 114 7.05 20.86 -3.66
CA ALA A 114 7.43 19.57 -4.24
C ALA A 114 8.88 19.18 -3.91
N VAL A 115 9.79 20.13 -3.98
CA VAL A 115 11.20 19.89 -3.61
C VAL A 115 11.33 19.63 -2.12
N ILE A 116 10.79 20.52 -1.27
CA ILE A 116 10.88 20.42 0.20
C ILE A 116 10.17 19.17 0.70
N GLY A 117 8.96 18.88 0.21
CA GLY A 117 8.18 17.68 0.58
C GLY A 117 8.86 16.38 0.19
N SER A 118 9.45 16.33 -1.00
CA SER A 118 10.23 15.17 -1.46
C SER A 118 11.49 14.94 -0.62
N ILE A 119 12.21 16.01 -0.26
CA ILE A 119 13.37 15.93 0.65
C ILE A 119 12.91 15.44 2.03
N ALA A 120 11.84 16.01 2.58
CA ALA A 120 11.30 15.59 3.86
C ALA A 120 10.86 14.13 3.89
N ALA A 121 10.33 13.60 2.77
CA ALA A 121 9.87 12.21 2.68
C ALA A 121 11.00 11.17 2.74
N VAL A 122 12.15 11.44 2.10
CA VAL A 122 13.27 10.47 1.98
C VAL A 122 14.44 10.73 2.92
N SER A 123 14.40 11.83 3.66
CA SER A 123 15.44 12.20 4.60
C SER A 123 15.34 11.43 5.91
N ARG A 124 16.43 11.44 6.71
CA ARG A 124 16.44 10.89 8.07
C ARG A 124 15.32 11.53 8.90
N LYS A 125 14.76 10.78 9.85
CA LYS A 125 13.62 11.20 10.68
C LYS A 125 13.78 12.61 11.28
N TRP A 126 14.94 12.92 11.87
CA TRP A 126 15.19 14.23 12.48
C TRP A 126 15.15 15.38 11.45
N ILE A 127 15.68 15.18 10.21
CA ILE A 127 15.62 16.21 9.14
C ILE A 127 14.17 16.44 8.72
N SER A 128 13.42 15.35 8.52
CA SER A 128 12.00 15.43 8.21
C SER A 128 11.22 16.18 9.29
N GLU A 129 11.50 15.91 10.56
CA GLU A 129 10.85 16.59 11.69
C GLU A 129 11.19 18.10 11.73
N VAL A 130 12.45 18.46 11.53
CA VAL A 130 12.86 19.88 11.48
C VAL A 130 12.15 20.62 10.36
N ILE A 131 12.12 20.04 9.15
CA ILE A 131 11.42 20.63 8.01
C ILE A 131 9.93 20.81 8.32
N MET A 132 9.28 19.78 8.88
CA MET A 132 7.85 19.87 9.21
C MET A 132 7.58 20.89 10.31
N ARG A 133 8.46 21.05 11.31
CA ARG A 133 8.33 22.09 12.33
C ARG A 133 8.44 23.50 11.75
N ILE A 134 9.32 23.71 10.77
CA ILE A 134 9.40 25.00 10.06
C ILE A 134 8.06 25.27 9.32
N MET A 135 7.51 24.25 8.65
CA MET A 135 6.19 24.37 7.98
C MET A 135 5.07 24.67 9.00
N ASP A 136 5.10 24.03 10.16
CA ASP A 136 4.14 24.26 11.23
C ASP A 136 4.22 25.71 11.77
N ILE A 137 5.44 26.26 11.96
CA ILE A 137 5.64 27.64 12.39
C ILE A 137 5.04 28.62 11.38
N ILE A 138 5.28 28.43 10.09
CA ILE A 138 4.71 29.31 9.04
C ILE A 138 3.17 29.25 9.09
N MET A 139 2.58 28.08 9.27
CA MET A 139 1.12 27.91 9.34
C MET A 139 0.48 28.39 10.64
N SER A 140 1.26 28.62 11.71
CA SER A 140 0.74 29.13 12.97
C SER A 140 0.32 30.61 12.89
N PHE A 141 0.85 31.34 11.91
CA PHE A 141 0.46 32.73 11.69
C PHE A 141 -0.85 32.82 10.86
N PRO A 142 -1.74 33.77 11.19
CA PRO A 142 -2.90 34.05 10.33
C PRO A 142 -2.43 34.46 8.93
N GLY A 143 -2.79 33.68 7.90
CA GLY A 143 -2.23 33.84 6.55
C GLY A 143 -2.41 35.25 5.97
N ILE A 144 -3.62 35.84 6.11
CA ILE A 144 -3.91 37.20 5.62
C ILE A 144 -3.02 38.25 6.32
N ALA A 145 -2.84 38.12 7.64
CA ALA A 145 -1.98 39.03 8.39
C ALA A 145 -0.52 38.94 7.97
N LEU A 146 0.00 37.70 7.81
CA LEU A 146 1.38 37.48 7.38
C LEU A 146 1.62 38.00 5.95
N ALA A 147 0.67 37.79 5.03
CA ALA A 147 0.73 38.33 3.68
C ALA A 147 0.70 39.85 3.67
N ALA A 148 -0.19 40.47 4.46
CA ALA A 148 -0.28 41.92 4.58
C ALA A 148 1.01 42.56 5.11
N VAL A 149 1.63 41.95 6.12
CA VAL A 149 2.96 42.38 6.63
C VAL A 149 4.03 42.24 5.54
N PHE A 150 4.07 41.11 4.83
CA PHE A 150 5.03 40.88 3.76
C PHE A 150 4.89 41.93 2.65
N ILE A 151 3.67 42.22 2.22
CA ILE A 151 3.37 43.20 1.19
C ILE A 151 3.67 44.64 1.69
N SER A 152 3.42 44.95 2.95
CA SER A 152 3.72 46.26 3.53
C SER A 152 5.23 46.54 3.57
N VAL A 153 6.06 45.51 3.75
CA VAL A 153 7.52 45.65 3.79
C VAL A 153 8.12 45.72 2.38
N PHE A 154 7.67 44.86 1.45
CA PHE A 154 8.28 44.72 0.13
C PHE A 154 7.54 45.45 -1.00
N GLY A 155 6.33 45.97 -0.75
CA GLY A 155 5.51 46.73 -1.69
C GLY A 155 4.38 45.92 -2.34
N THR A 156 3.48 46.61 -3.06
CA THR A 156 2.25 46.09 -3.67
C THR A 156 2.39 45.70 -5.14
N THR A 157 3.61 45.38 -5.59
CA THR A 157 3.82 44.97 -6.99
C THR A 157 3.34 43.54 -7.25
N LEU A 158 2.95 43.26 -8.50
CA LEU A 158 2.45 41.94 -8.90
C LEU A 158 3.38 40.77 -8.50
N PRO A 159 4.72 40.83 -8.73
CA PRO A 159 5.61 39.75 -8.32
C PRO A 159 5.66 39.53 -6.80
N ILE A 160 5.58 40.60 -6.00
CA ILE A 160 5.63 40.52 -4.55
C ILE A 160 4.36 39.86 -4.00
N ILE A 161 3.20 40.20 -4.56
CA ILE A 161 1.93 39.54 -4.17
C ILE A 161 1.94 38.05 -4.52
N ILE A 162 2.44 37.70 -5.72
CA ILE A 162 2.60 36.31 -6.14
C ILE A 162 3.52 35.55 -5.16
N LEU A 163 4.66 36.14 -4.79
CA LEU A 163 5.60 35.52 -3.84
C LEU A 163 5.02 35.41 -2.43
N ALA A 164 4.29 36.43 -1.95
CA ALA A 164 3.65 36.42 -0.65
C ALA A 164 2.60 35.30 -0.53
N ILE A 165 1.68 35.22 -1.47
CA ILE A 165 0.63 34.17 -1.51
C ILE A 165 1.29 32.79 -1.69
N GLY A 166 2.22 32.69 -2.64
CA GLY A 166 2.93 31.43 -2.92
C GLY A 166 3.72 30.92 -1.72
N PHE A 167 4.39 31.81 -0.97
CA PHE A 167 5.11 31.41 0.26
C PHE A 167 4.18 30.80 1.32
N LEU A 168 2.98 31.35 1.48
CA LEU A 168 1.99 30.83 2.42
C LEU A 168 1.46 29.44 2.03
N TYR A 169 1.47 29.10 0.75
CA TYR A 169 0.99 27.80 0.28
C TYR A 169 2.07 26.72 0.23
N ILE A 170 3.37 27.08 0.36
CA ILE A 170 4.47 26.09 0.42
C ILE A 170 4.21 25.01 1.48
N PRO A 171 3.83 25.32 2.75
CA PRO A 171 3.62 24.30 3.77
C PRO A 171 2.53 23.30 3.42
N GLN A 172 1.42 23.74 2.86
CA GLN A 172 0.30 22.88 2.49
C GLN A 172 0.72 21.89 1.40
N ILE A 173 1.36 22.37 0.34
CA ILE A 173 1.88 21.52 -0.74
C ILE A 173 2.98 20.58 -0.23
N THR A 174 3.87 21.07 0.62
CA THR A 174 4.92 20.25 1.25
C THR A 174 4.34 19.05 1.98
N ARG A 175 3.28 19.23 2.76
CA ARG A 175 2.59 18.14 3.48
C ARG A 175 1.97 17.12 2.53
N VAL A 176 1.26 17.59 1.51
CA VAL A 176 0.61 16.73 0.53
C VAL A 176 1.63 15.94 -0.27
N VAL A 177 2.67 16.60 -0.76
CA VAL A 177 3.75 15.93 -1.50
C VAL A 177 4.47 14.91 -0.62
N ARG A 178 4.81 15.26 0.63
CA ARG A 178 5.46 14.34 1.58
C ARG A 178 4.61 13.10 1.81
N ALA A 179 3.31 13.25 2.05
CA ALA A 179 2.40 12.13 2.30
C ALA A 179 2.33 11.18 1.08
N ASN A 180 2.13 11.74 -0.13
CA ASN A 180 2.08 10.96 -1.35
C ASN A 180 3.42 10.28 -1.69
N VAL A 181 4.55 10.96 -1.46
CA VAL A 181 5.88 10.37 -1.68
C VAL A 181 6.14 9.23 -0.70
N ILE A 182 5.76 9.36 0.59
CA ILE A 182 5.93 8.29 1.59
C ILE A 182 5.07 7.07 1.21
N ALA A 183 3.81 7.28 0.83
CA ALA A 183 2.92 6.21 0.39
C ALA A 183 3.51 5.45 -0.80
N GLU A 184 3.93 6.19 -1.83
CA GLU A 184 4.49 5.61 -3.05
C GLU A 184 5.87 4.93 -2.83
N TYR A 185 6.63 5.41 -1.83
CA TYR A 185 7.92 4.81 -1.46
C TYR A 185 7.77 3.46 -0.76
N GLY A 186 6.59 3.17 -0.20
CA GLY A 186 6.24 1.88 0.41
C GLY A 186 5.88 0.79 -0.59
N GLU A 187 5.66 1.14 -1.86
CA GLU A 187 5.22 0.20 -2.90
C GLU A 187 6.33 -0.75 -3.35
N ASP A 188 5.96 -1.99 -3.69
CA ASP A 188 6.90 -3.05 -4.06
C ASP A 188 7.75 -2.73 -5.29
N TYR A 189 7.21 -1.99 -6.27
CA TYR A 189 7.99 -1.58 -7.42
C TYR A 189 9.16 -0.64 -7.04
N VAL A 190 9.04 0.14 -5.97
CA VAL A 190 10.14 0.96 -5.44
C VAL A 190 11.17 0.05 -4.79
N ASN A 191 10.74 -0.93 -4.00
CA ASN A 191 11.61 -1.94 -3.40
C ASN A 191 12.38 -2.72 -4.49
N ALA A 192 11.72 -3.14 -5.57
CA ALA A 192 12.35 -3.78 -6.72
C ALA A 192 13.44 -2.90 -7.37
N VAL A 193 13.21 -1.59 -7.47
CA VAL A 193 14.19 -0.62 -7.98
C VAL A 193 15.34 -0.40 -6.99
N VAL A 194 15.07 -0.41 -5.67
CA VAL A 194 16.10 -0.37 -4.62
C VAL A 194 16.99 -1.61 -4.69
N VAL A 195 16.42 -2.80 -4.83
CA VAL A 195 17.15 -4.06 -5.02
C VAL A 195 18.07 -4.00 -6.23
N SER A 196 17.64 -3.34 -7.31
CA SER A 196 18.50 -3.13 -8.49
C SER A 196 19.61 -2.08 -8.29
N GLY A 197 19.83 -1.58 -7.05
CA GLY A 197 20.92 -0.66 -6.69
C GLY A 197 20.67 0.82 -7.05
N ALA A 198 19.40 1.26 -7.20
CA ALA A 198 19.08 2.65 -7.48
C ALA A 198 19.28 3.56 -6.26
N ARG A 199 19.72 4.82 -6.52
CA ARG A 199 19.86 5.84 -5.47
C ARG A 199 18.54 6.61 -5.28
N ALA A 200 18.23 7.02 -4.05
CA ALA A 200 17.00 7.70 -3.68
C ALA A 200 16.62 8.91 -4.58
N PRO A 201 17.52 9.87 -4.94
CA PRO A 201 17.14 10.99 -5.81
C PRO A 201 16.69 10.54 -7.20
N TRP A 202 17.27 9.46 -7.70
CA TRP A 202 16.92 8.93 -9.01
C TRP A 202 15.56 8.21 -8.96
N ILE A 203 15.28 7.45 -7.88
CA ILE A 203 13.98 6.81 -7.63
C ILE A 203 12.89 7.88 -7.57
N LEU A 204 13.10 8.95 -6.80
CA LEU A 204 12.16 10.07 -6.68
C LEU A 204 11.77 10.65 -8.03
N VAL A 205 12.77 11.03 -8.86
CA VAL A 205 12.50 11.74 -10.13
C VAL A 205 11.94 10.82 -11.21
N LYS A 206 12.37 9.56 -11.26
CA LYS A 206 12.02 8.66 -12.39
C LYS A 206 10.83 7.74 -12.12
N HIS A 207 10.60 7.39 -10.87
CA HIS A 207 9.53 6.47 -10.47
C HIS A 207 8.44 7.18 -9.66
N VAL A 208 8.77 7.65 -8.47
CA VAL A 208 7.80 8.20 -7.53
C VAL A 208 7.11 9.46 -8.06
N ALA A 209 7.88 10.46 -8.57
CA ALA A 209 7.30 11.70 -9.07
C ALA A 209 6.26 11.48 -10.18
N ARG A 210 6.42 10.44 -10.99
CA ARG A 210 5.49 10.16 -12.09
C ARG A 210 4.12 9.71 -11.59
N ASN A 211 4.07 8.99 -10.49
CA ASN A 211 2.84 8.48 -9.89
C ASN A 211 2.22 9.52 -8.94
N THR A 212 3.05 10.30 -8.23
CA THR A 212 2.57 11.32 -7.29
C THR A 212 2.11 12.63 -7.95
N VAL A 213 2.53 12.92 -9.20
CA VAL A 213 2.11 14.15 -9.92
C VAL A 213 0.59 14.27 -10.01
N ALA A 214 -0.13 13.18 -10.27
CA ALA A 214 -1.57 13.22 -10.48
C ALA A 214 -2.34 13.69 -9.22
N PRO A 215 -2.22 13.08 -8.04
CA PRO A 215 -2.90 13.56 -6.83
C PRO A 215 -2.43 14.95 -6.38
N VAL A 216 -1.14 15.27 -6.56
CA VAL A 216 -0.61 16.59 -6.24
C VAL A 216 -1.22 17.68 -7.15
N MET A 217 -1.40 17.42 -8.46
CA MET A 217 -2.03 18.37 -9.38
C MET A 217 -3.50 18.61 -9.08
N VAL A 218 -4.24 17.59 -8.63
CA VAL A 218 -5.62 17.75 -8.16
C VAL A 218 -5.67 18.75 -7.00
N PHE A 219 -4.85 18.53 -5.97
CA PHE A 219 -4.76 19.46 -4.84
C PHE A 219 -4.31 20.86 -5.25
N THR A 220 -3.35 20.95 -6.18
CA THR A 220 -2.87 22.22 -6.73
C THR A 220 -4.01 23.02 -7.42
N THR A 221 -4.94 22.33 -8.10
CA THR A 221 -6.08 22.98 -8.75
C THR A 221 -7.00 23.66 -7.73
N VAL A 222 -7.23 23.03 -6.56
CA VAL A 222 -7.96 23.66 -5.45
C VAL A 222 -7.24 24.90 -4.94
N LEU A 223 -5.92 24.81 -4.78
CA LEU A 223 -5.13 25.96 -4.32
C LEU A 223 -5.12 27.14 -5.30
N VAL A 224 -5.30 26.93 -6.60
CA VAL A 224 -5.50 28.03 -7.56
C VAL A 224 -6.79 28.79 -7.24
N ALA A 225 -7.88 28.07 -6.94
CA ALA A 225 -9.14 28.67 -6.53
C ALA A 225 -9.00 29.47 -5.23
N ASP A 226 -8.34 28.87 -4.24
CA ASP A 226 -8.05 29.53 -2.95
C ASP A 226 -7.17 30.78 -3.13
N ALA A 227 -6.18 30.76 -4.02
CA ALA A 227 -5.28 31.87 -4.28
C ALA A 227 -6.03 33.08 -4.89
N ILE A 228 -7.04 32.83 -5.75
CA ILE A 228 -7.88 33.89 -6.31
C ILE A 228 -8.73 34.54 -5.21
N VAL A 229 -9.32 33.74 -4.32
CA VAL A 229 -10.08 34.24 -3.17
C VAL A 229 -9.20 34.99 -2.20
N PHE A 230 -7.98 34.46 -1.96
CA PHE A 230 -7.01 35.07 -1.06
C PHE A 230 -6.54 36.45 -1.59
N GLU A 231 -6.25 36.56 -2.89
CA GLU A 231 -5.93 37.83 -3.54
C GLU A 231 -7.09 38.84 -3.40
N ALA A 232 -8.33 38.36 -3.67
CA ALA A 232 -9.51 39.23 -3.50
C ALA A 232 -9.68 39.73 -2.06
N SER A 233 -9.39 38.88 -1.07
CA SER A 233 -9.39 39.23 0.35
C SER A 233 -8.31 40.27 0.72
N LEU A 234 -7.08 40.08 0.19
CA LEU A 234 -6.01 41.08 0.36
C LEU A 234 -6.36 42.40 -0.30
N SER A 235 -6.92 42.39 -1.51
CA SER A 235 -7.38 43.60 -2.20
C SER A 235 -8.51 44.29 -1.44
N PHE A 236 -9.42 43.54 -0.82
CA PHE A 236 -10.52 44.08 0.00
C PHE A 236 -10.03 44.85 1.21
N ILE A 237 -8.93 44.44 1.83
CA ILE A 237 -8.27 45.16 2.93
C ILE A 237 -7.23 46.20 2.43
N GLN A 238 -7.25 46.49 1.11
CA GLN A 238 -6.31 47.44 0.44
C GLN A 238 -4.83 47.03 0.49
N ALA A 239 -4.54 45.74 0.79
CA ALA A 239 -3.18 45.16 0.75
C ALA A 239 -2.90 44.48 -0.61
N GLY A 240 -3.83 44.48 -1.56
CA GLY A 240 -3.66 43.90 -2.91
C GLY A 240 -3.04 44.87 -3.92
N ILE A 241 -3.21 44.55 -5.22
CA ILE A 241 -2.82 45.42 -6.33
C ILE A 241 -3.55 46.74 -6.25
N GLN A 242 -2.79 47.84 -6.27
CA GLN A 242 -3.35 49.18 -6.18
C GLN A 242 -3.92 49.66 -7.53
N GLU A 243 -4.88 50.55 -7.46
CA GLU A 243 -5.36 51.27 -8.61
C GLU A 243 -4.23 52.04 -9.32
N PRO A 244 -4.32 52.22 -10.66
CA PRO A 244 -5.49 52.00 -11.55
C PRO A 244 -5.61 50.57 -12.10
N THR A 245 -4.70 49.66 -11.82
CA THR A 245 -4.68 48.29 -12.37
C THR A 245 -5.88 47.49 -11.89
N PRO A 246 -6.77 47.01 -12.79
CA PRO A 246 -7.94 46.25 -12.38
C PRO A 246 -7.59 44.83 -11.96
N THR A 247 -8.09 44.35 -10.80
CA THR A 247 -8.26 42.96 -10.41
C THR A 247 -9.69 42.74 -9.95
N TRP A 248 -10.19 41.53 -9.95
CA TRP A 248 -11.51 41.24 -9.43
C TRP A 248 -11.67 41.66 -7.96
N GLY A 249 -10.59 41.48 -7.17
CA GLY A 249 -10.57 41.85 -5.77
C GLY A 249 -10.65 43.37 -5.54
N ASN A 250 -9.88 44.19 -6.29
CA ASN A 250 -9.94 45.63 -6.09
C ASN A 250 -11.24 46.25 -6.67
N LEU A 251 -11.82 45.64 -7.73
CA LEU A 251 -13.14 46.00 -8.21
C LEU A 251 -14.20 45.81 -7.11
N LEU A 252 -14.15 44.68 -6.41
CA LEU A 252 -15.06 44.37 -5.30
C LEU A 252 -14.81 45.30 -4.09
N SER A 253 -13.58 45.62 -3.78
CA SER A 253 -13.21 46.55 -2.71
C SER A 253 -13.75 47.97 -2.99
N ASN A 254 -13.61 48.45 -4.22
CA ASN A 254 -14.07 49.76 -4.62
C ASN A 254 -15.60 49.87 -4.67
N ALA A 255 -16.28 48.76 -4.91
CA ALA A 255 -17.75 48.71 -4.89
C ALA A 255 -18.34 48.85 -3.47
N ARG A 256 -17.55 48.71 -2.40
CA ARG A 256 -17.99 48.71 -1.00
C ARG A 256 -18.82 49.95 -0.66
N GLU A 257 -18.33 51.13 -1.01
CA GLU A 257 -19.03 52.37 -0.74
C GLU A 257 -20.32 52.53 -1.63
N GLY A 258 -20.23 52.07 -2.90
CA GLY A 258 -21.33 52.12 -3.86
C GLY A 258 -22.54 51.30 -3.44
N VAL A 259 -22.34 50.14 -2.78
CA VAL A 259 -23.43 49.28 -2.30
C VAL A 259 -24.32 50.01 -1.29
N ILE A 260 -23.76 50.89 -0.43
CA ILE A 260 -24.50 51.65 0.55
C ILE A 260 -25.45 52.63 -0.15
N TYR A 261 -25.06 53.12 -1.35
CA TYR A 261 -25.86 54.03 -2.18
C TYR A 261 -26.69 53.32 -3.24
N ASN A 262 -26.93 52.00 -3.09
CA ASN A 262 -27.72 51.17 -3.99
C ASN A 262 -27.10 50.94 -5.39
N TYR A 263 -25.78 51.08 -5.54
CA TYR A 263 -25.05 50.75 -6.77
C TYR A 263 -24.56 49.29 -6.73
N TRP A 264 -25.48 48.35 -6.55
CA TRP A 264 -25.25 46.92 -6.30
C TRP A 264 -24.49 46.23 -7.44
N TRP A 265 -24.61 46.66 -8.67
CA TRP A 265 -23.97 46.05 -9.84
C TRP A 265 -22.44 46.07 -9.80
N ALA A 266 -21.87 47.11 -9.21
CA ALA A 266 -20.43 47.25 -9.07
C ALA A 266 -19.81 46.15 -8.23
N ALA A 267 -20.55 45.58 -7.28
CA ALA A 267 -20.14 44.45 -6.45
C ALA A 267 -20.60 43.12 -7.04
N LEU A 268 -21.82 43.05 -7.59
CA LEU A 268 -22.43 41.81 -8.07
C LEU A 268 -21.60 41.14 -9.16
N PHE A 269 -21.23 41.86 -10.21
CA PHE A 269 -20.58 41.26 -11.37
C PHE A 269 -19.17 40.78 -11.09
N PRO A 270 -18.27 41.50 -10.39
CA PRO A 270 -16.97 40.98 -9.99
C PRO A 270 -17.10 39.82 -9.00
N GLY A 271 -18.01 39.87 -8.03
CA GLY A 271 -18.30 38.83 -7.09
C GLY A 271 -18.75 37.52 -7.78
N LEU A 272 -19.66 37.66 -8.78
CA LEU A 272 -20.12 36.52 -9.58
C LEU A 272 -18.97 35.90 -10.41
N ALA A 273 -18.07 36.72 -10.97
CA ALA A 273 -16.92 36.24 -11.72
C ALA A 273 -15.96 35.40 -10.83
N ILE A 274 -15.68 35.89 -9.61
CA ILE A 274 -14.90 35.13 -8.61
C ILE A 274 -15.63 33.81 -8.25
N MET A 275 -16.90 33.89 -7.87
CA MET A 275 -17.69 32.74 -7.45
C MET A 275 -17.73 31.64 -8.51
N LEU A 276 -18.07 32.01 -9.78
CA LEU A 276 -18.15 31.04 -10.86
C LEU A 276 -16.78 30.40 -11.19
N THR A 277 -15.71 31.20 -11.18
CA THR A 277 -14.35 30.70 -11.46
C THR A 277 -13.89 29.72 -10.38
N VAL A 278 -14.10 30.07 -9.11
CA VAL A 278 -13.76 29.21 -7.96
C VAL A 278 -14.61 27.94 -7.96
N LEU A 279 -15.91 28.05 -8.20
CA LEU A 279 -16.80 26.88 -8.31
C LEU A 279 -16.34 25.94 -9.43
N CYS A 280 -16.04 26.49 -10.61
CA CYS A 280 -15.58 25.68 -11.74
C CYS A 280 -14.21 25.01 -11.48
N LEU A 281 -13.30 25.69 -10.79
CA LEU A 281 -12.00 25.09 -10.39
C LEU A 281 -12.19 23.92 -9.40
N ASN A 282 -13.09 24.06 -8.43
CA ASN A 282 -13.38 23.00 -7.46
C ASN A 282 -14.07 21.80 -8.13
N VAL A 283 -15.10 22.03 -8.94
CA VAL A 283 -15.75 20.95 -9.71
C VAL A 283 -14.78 20.25 -10.67
N LEU A 284 -13.83 20.99 -11.25
CA LEU A 284 -12.79 20.42 -12.09
C LEU A 284 -11.86 19.52 -11.28
N SER A 285 -11.46 19.94 -10.07
CA SER A 285 -10.62 19.15 -9.17
C SER A 285 -11.28 17.83 -8.78
N GLU A 286 -12.57 17.84 -8.41
CA GLU A 286 -13.36 16.64 -8.13
C GLU A 286 -13.40 15.69 -9.33
N GLY A 287 -13.75 16.20 -10.51
CA GLY A 287 -13.81 15.38 -11.72
C GLY A 287 -12.45 14.84 -12.19
N MET A 288 -11.35 15.49 -11.83
CA MET A 288 -10.00 14.95 -12.03
C MET A 288 -9.75 13.78 -11.08
N THR A 289 -10.21 13.86 -9.84
CA THR A 289 -10.13 12.77 -8.86
C THR A 289 -10.92 11.56 -9.34
N ASP A 290 -12.17 11.73 -9.77
CA ASP A 290 -13.02 10.67 -10.31
C ASP A 290 -12.39 9.97 -11.51
N ALA A 291 -11.80 10.74 -12.43
CA ALA A 291 -11.14 10.22 -13.62
C ALA A 291 -9.83 9.43 -13.29
N MET A 292 -9.23 9.66 -12.11
CA MET A 292 -8.04 8.94 -11.63
C MET A 292 -8.42 7.66 -10.87
N VAL A 293 -9.51 7.70 -10.09
CA VAL A 293 -10.03 6.56 -9.31
C VAL A 293 -10.79 5.57 -10.19
N ALA A 294 -11.29 5.98 -11.36
CA ALA A 294 -11.94 5.10 -12.31
C ALA A 294 -10.95 4.11 -12.96
N ALA A 295 -10.44 3.17 -12.14
CA ALA A 295 -9.89 1.91 -12.63
C ALA A 295 -11.00 1.14 -13.35
N PRO A 296 -10.68 0.31 -14.38
CA PRO A 296 -11.70 -0.47 -15.05
C PRO A 296 -12.36 -1.38 -14.01
N LYS A 297 -13.62 -1.08 -13.69
CA LYS A 297 -14.50 -1.94 -12.91
C LYS A 297 -14.74 -3.22 -13.73
N GLY A 298 -13.90 -4.22 -13.51
CA GLY A 298 -14.32 -5.59 -13.74
C GLY A 298 -15.16 -5.99 -12.53
N PRO A 299 -16.32 -6.59 -12.69
CA PRO A 299 -17.03 -7.15 -11.56
C PRO A 299 -16.19 -8.30 -11.01
N VAL A 300 -15.64 -8.15 -9.82
CA VAL A 300 -15.22 -9.26 -8.97
C VAL A 300 -16.44 -9.59 -8.13
N ASP A 301 -17.33 -10.39 -8.69
CA ASP A 301 -18.29 -11.14 -7.89
C ASP A 301 -17.49 -12.19 -7.12
N VAL A 302 -17.23 -11.91 -5.85
CA VAL A 302 -16.88 -12.93 -4.88
C VAL A 302 -18.22 -13.52 -4.40
N PRO A 303 -18.53 -14.78 -4.66
CA PRO A 303 -19.71 -15.39 -4.09
C PRO A 303 -19.51 -15.55 -2.59
N GLU A 304 -20.20 -14.77 -1.78
CA GLU A 304 -20.44 -15.08 -0.39
C GLU A 304 -21.41 -16.26 -0.31
N THR A 305 -20.89 -17.49 -0.43
CA THR A 305 -21.67 -18.69 -0.17
C THR A 305 -20.83 -19.68 0.60
N SER A 306 -20.85 -19.58 1.94
CA SER A 306 -20.44 -20.72 2.76
C SER A 306 -20.96 -20.72 4.20
N SER A 307 -21.81 -19.80 4.65
CA SER A 307 -22.16 -19.73 6.08
C SER A 307 -23.34 -20.62 6.53
N GLU A 308 -24.20 -21.08 5.64
CA GLU A 308 -25.38 -21.91 6.02
C GLU A 308 -25.12 -23.41 5.91
N ALA A 309 -24.38 -23.85 4.90
CA ALA A 309 -24.04 -25.28 4.74
C ALA A 309 -23.05 -25.78 5.81
N GLU A 310 -22.17 -24.91 6.32
CA GLU A 310 -21.24 -25.24 7.42
C GLU A 310 -21.96 -25.39 8.76
N ARG A 311 -22.98 -24.57 9.02
CA ARG A 311 -23.79 -24.66 10.26
C ARG A 311 -24.73 -25.87 10.30
N GLU A 312 -25.14 -26.40 9.18
CA GLU A 312 -25.95 -27.63 9.11
C GLU A 312 -25.07 -28.88 9.20
N ALA A 313 -23.85 -28.86 8.69
CA ALA A 313 -22.91 -29.97 8.83
C ALA A 313 -22.45 -30.18 10.29
N ASP A 314 -22.28 -29.11 11.05
CA ASP A 314 -21.90 -29.17 12.48
C ASP A 314 -23.00 -29.75 13.40
N LYS A 315 -24.25 -29.72 12.95
CA LYS A 315 -25.37 -30.26 13.73
C LYS A 315 -25.54 -31.80 13.63
N MET A 316 -24.82 -32.45 12.72
CA MET A 316 -24.92 -33.91 12.51
C MET A 316 -23.86 -34.73 13.24
N LEU A 317 -22.96 -34.12 13.99
CA LEU A 317 -21.91 -34.84 14.73
C LEU A 317 -22.37 -35.14 16.16
N VAL A 318 -22.86 -36.37 16.37
CA VAL A 318 -23.39 -36.86 17.66
C VAL A 318 -22.29 -37.18 18.68
N ASP A 319 -21.01 -37.31 18.24
CA ASP A 319 -19.87 -37.60 19.13
C ASP A 319 -18.59 -36.94 18.59
N PRO A 320 -18.06 -35.89 19.28
CA PRO A 320 -16.85 -35.19 18.85
C PRO A 320 -15.59 -36.08 18.82
N VAL A 321 -15.51 -37.07 19.70
CA VAL A 321 -14.36 -37.98 19.80
C VAL A 321 -14.34 -38.98 18.66
N ALA A 322 -15.52 -39.51 18.27
CA ALA A 322 -15.62 -40.39 17.10
C ALA A 322 -15.33 -39.66 15.80
N ALA A 323 -15.74 -38.40 15.69
CA ALA A 323 -15.43 -37.56 14.53
C ALA A 323 -13.91 -37.27 14.40
N HIS A 324 -13.24 -37.02 15.51
CA HIS A 324 -11.77 -36.81 15.52
C HIS A 324 -11.00 -38.06 15.11
N ARG A 325 -11.42 -39.26 15.58
CA ARG A 325 -10.82 -40.53 15.15
C ARG A 325 -10.96 -40.78 13.66
N LEU A 326 -12.15 -40.58 13.10
CA LEU A 326 -12.41 -40.74 11.66
C LEU A 326 -11.60 -39.74 10.82
N GLN A 327 -11.36 -38.52 11.30
CA GLN A 327 -10.53 -37.53 10.61
C GLN A 327 -9.05 -37.92 10.66
N ALA A 328 -8.56 -38.45 11.79
CA ALA A 328 -7.18 -38.92 11.94
C ALA A 328 -6.91 -40.15 11.06
N GLU A 329 -7.84 -41.14 11.02
CA GLU A 329 -7.75 -42.29 10.14
C GLU A 329 -7.77 -41.89 8.66
N ALA A 330 -8.64 -40.94 8.26
CA ALA A 330 -8.69 -40.41 6.90
C ALA A 330 -7.38 -39.67 6.51
N LEU A 331 -6.78 -38.94 7.45
CA LEU A 331 -5.49 -38.29 7.25
C LEU A 331 -4.37 -39.31 7.05
N ASN A 332 -4.28 -40.32 7.93
CA ASN A 332 -3.28 -41.38 7.83
C ASN A 332 -3.38 -42.15 6.52
N ASN A 333 -4.57 -42.55 6.10
CA ASN A 333 -4.79 -43.24 4.81
C ASN A 333 -4.34 -42.38 3.62
N ARG A 334 -4.51 -41.04 3.69
CA ARG A 334 -4.00 -40.12 2.65
C ARG A 334 -2.50 -40.01 2.66
N LEU A 335 -1.88 -39.92 3.84
CA LEU A 335 -0.42 -39.86 3.95
C LEU A 335 0.24 -41.17 3.46
N ASP A 336 -0.38 -42.32 3.73
CA ASP A 336 0.09 -43.62 3.23
C ASP A 336 -0.03 -43.71 1.70
N ALA A 337 -1.14 -43.26 1.11
CA ALA A 337 -1.30 -43.17 -0.33
C ALA A 337 -0.28 -42.20 -0.97
N LEU A 338 0.00 -41.05 -0.34
CA LEU A 338 1.01 -40.10 -0.79
C LEU A 338 2.39 -40.76 -0.74
N LYS A 339 2.72 -41.45 0.34
CA LYS A 339 3.98 -42.18 0.50
C LYS A 339 4.17 -43.24 -0.58
N GLU A 340 3.15 -44.04 -0.91
CA GLU A 340 3.22 -45.00 -2.02
C GLU A 340 3.47 -44.31 -3.35
N MET A 341 2.76 -43.22 -3.65
CA MET A 341 2.99 -42.46 -4.89
C MET A 341 4.37 -41.85 -4.96
N GLU A 342 4.88 -41.26 -3.88
CA GLU A 342 6.19 -40.63 -3.85
C GLU A 342 7.33 -41.64 -3.92
N THR A 343 7.19 -42.85 -3.39
CA THR A 343 8.19 -43.93 -3.54
C THR A 343 8.31 -44.43 -4.97
N LEU A 344 7.27 -44.25 -5.81
CA LEU A 344 7.31 -44.62 -7.23
C LEU A 344 7.84 -43.48 -8.11
N ARG A 345 7.91 -42.25 -7.61
CA ARG A 345 8.43 -41.12 -8.37
C ARG A 345 9.96 -41.11 -8.39
N THR A 346 10.48 -40.83 -9.58
CA THR A 346 11.95 -40.75 -9.82
C THR A 346 12.38 -39.36 -10.30
N ASP A 347 11.42 -38.45 -10.41
CA ASP A 347 11.61 -37.09 -10.97
C ASP A 347 11.81 -36.01 -9.90
N ARG A 348 11.83 -36.35 -8.62
CA ARG A 348 12.12 -35.44 -7.52
C ARG A 348 13.59 -35.01 -7.49
N HIS A 349 13.82 -33.77 -7.10
CA HIS A 349 15.17 -33.24 -6.93
C HIS A 349 15.83 -33.82 -5.70
N ASN A 350 17.01 -34.38 -5.87
CA ASN A 350 17.82 -34.90 -4.75
C ASN A 350 18.55 -33.73 -4.07
N PRO A 351 18.76 -33.81 -2.73
CA PRO A 351 19.54 -32.81 -2.01
C PRO A 351 20.95 -32.67 -2.59
N VAL A 352 21.41 -31.44 -2.74
CA VAL A 352 22.80 -31.16 -3.16
C VAL A 352 23.72 -31.47 -2.00
N SER A 353 24.69 -32.36 -2.19
CA SER A 353 25.65 -32.79 -1.15
C SER A 353 27.07 -32.38 -1.49
N GLY A 354 27.87 -32.08 -0.48
CA GLY A 354 29.33 -31.90 -0.60
C GLY A 354 29.83 -30.48 -0.81
N GLU A 355 28.96 -29.48 -1.10
CA GLU A 355 29.36 -28.09 -1.26
C GLU A 355 29.03 -27.26 -0.01
N ALA A 356 29.84 -26.20 0.24
CA ALA A 356 29.58 -25.25 1.31
C ALA A 356 28.27 -24.47 1.00
N PRO A 357 27.47 -24.12 2.02
CA PRO A 357 26.27 -23.34 1.82
C PRO A 357 26.56 -21.96 1.16
N LEU A 358 25.78 -21.58 0.15
CA LEU A 358 25.82 -20.25 -0.44
C LEU A 358 25.16 -19.24 0.49
N LEU A 359 24.00 -19.62 1.05
CA LEU A 359 23.26 -18.87 2.06
C LEU A 359 23.10 -19.75 3.30
N GLU A 360 23.40 -19.21 4.47
CA GLU A 360 23.16 -19.87 5.75
C GLU A 360 22.55 -18.88 6.74
N VAL A 361 21.35 -19.15 7.18
CA VAL A 361 20.63 -18.38 8.21
C VAL A 361 20.79 -19.15 9.52
N LYS A 362 21.29 -18.47 10.56
CA LYS A 362 21.53 -19.05 11.87
C LYS A 362 20.82 -18.23 12.94
N ASP A 363 19.95 -18.90 13.66
CA ASP A 363 19.33 -18.38 14.88
C ASP A 363 18.68 -16.99 14.69
N LEU A 364 18.05 -16.79 13.54
CA LEU A 364 17.49 -15.51 13.15
C LEU A 364 16.27 -15.16 13.98
N CYS A 365 16.34 -14.04 14.71
CA CYS A 365 15.19 -13.45 15.41
C CYS A 365 14.90 -12.05 14.90
N ILE A 366 13.60 -11.71 14.75
CA ILE A 366 13.14 -10.42 14.26
C ILE A 366 12.00 -9.91 15.12
N LYS A 367 12.17 -8.70 15.70
CA LYS A 367 11.17 -7.98 16.49
C LYS A 367 10.75 -6.69 15.80
N PHE A 368 9.51 -6.29 16.06
CA PHE A 368 9.01 -4.99 15.64
C PHE A 368 8.44 -4.23 16.86
N PRO A 369 8.77 -2.96 17.08
CA PRO A 369 8.30 -2.18 18.24
C PRO A 369 6.76 -2.15 18.39
N ARG A 370 6.03 -2.28 17.29
CA ARG A 370 4.55 -2.31 17.27
C ARG A 370 3.93 -3.56 17.90
N HIS A 371 4.71 -4.65 18.02
CA HIS A 371 4.26 -5.92 18.59
C HIS A 371 4.82 -6.19 20.01
N GLY A 372 5.51 -5.21 20.62
CA GLY A 372 6.17 -5.35 21.92
C GLY A 372 7.47 -6.17 21.83
N ASP A 373 7.78 -6.93 22.88
CA ASP A 373 9.01 -7.73 22.99
C ASP A 373 8.90 -9.12 22.34
N VAL A 374 7.88 -9.34 21.50
CA VAL A 374 7.64 -10.64 20.86
C VAL A 374 8.44 -10.76 19.57
N ASP A 375 9.19 -11.86 19.42
CA ASP A 375 9.86 -12.23 18.18
C ASP A 375 8.81 -12.69 17.14
N VAL A 376 8.66 -11.94 16.05
CA VAL A 376 7.78 -12.33 14.93
C VAL A 376 8.42 -13.44 14.11
N VAL A 377 9.75 -13.45 13.99
CA VAL A 377 10.57 -14.56 13.52
C VAL A 377 11.45 -14.95 14.69
N ASP A 378 11.50 -16.22 15.04
CA ASP A 378 12.01 -16.71 16.30
C ASP A 378 12.93 -17.91 16.10
N HIS A 379 14.26 -17.68 16.19
CA HIS A 379 15.35 -18.64 16.08
C HIS A 379 15.30 -19.50 14.80
N VAL A 380 15.02 -18.86 13.66
CA VAL A 380 14.93 -19.54 12.37
C VAL A 380 16.33 -19.84 11.83
N SER A 381 16.56 -21.11 11.48
CA SER A 381 17.83 -21.60 10.91
C SER A 381 17.57 -22.48 9.70
N PHE A 382 18.28 -22.21 8.59
CA PHE A 382 18.28 -23.02 7.38
C PHE A 382 19.48 -22.69 6.50
N SER A 383 19.75 -23.53 5.50
CA SER A 383 20.83 -23.29 4.55
C SER A 383 20.43 -23.63 3.12
N VAL A 384 21.08 -22.98 2.15
CA VAL A 384 20.88 -23.21 0.71
C VAL A 384 22.24 -23.32 0.04
N ARG A 385 22.46 -24.37 -0.76
CA ARG A 385 23.70 -24.60 -1.50
C ARG A 385 23.60 -24.04 -2.92
N PRO A 386 24.75 -23.85 -3.60
CA PRO A 386 24.74 -23.47 -5.02
C PRO A 386 23.88 -24.44 -5.86
N GLY A 387 23.06 -23.90 -6.75
CA GLY A 387 22.15 -24.70 -7.61
C GLY A 387 20.96 -25.37 -6.90
N GLU A 388 20.90 -25.29 -5.56
CA GLU A 388 19.82 -25.86 -4.76
C GLU A 388 18.59 -24.94 -4.76
N THR A 389 17.39 -25.53 -4.76
CA THR A 389 16.15 -24.87 -4.37
C THR A 389 15.74 -25.35 -2.99
N MET A 390 15.66 -24.45 -2.02
CA MET A 390 15.08 -24.70 -0.71
C MET A 390 13.68 -24.08 -0.66
N GLY A 391 12.69 -24.90 -0.32
CA GLY A 391 11.30 -24.46 -0.12
C GLY A 391 11.07 -23.95 1.29
N LEU A 392 10.50 -22.75 1.43
CA LEU A 392 10.08 -22.18 2.70
C LEU A 392 8.56 -22.13 2.75
N VAL A 393 7.93 -23.01 3.53
CA VAL A 393 6.50 -23.28 3.50
C VAL A 393 5.83 -22.97 4.84
N GLY A 394 4.55 -22.58 4.81
CA GLY A 394 3.71 -22.37 5.97
C GLY A 394 2.52 -21.47 5.66
N GLU A 395 1.55 -21.37 6.58
CA GLU A 395 0.37 -20.50 6.43
C GLU A 395 0.72 -19.03 6.29
N SER A 396 -0.23 -18.21 5.79
CA SER A 396 -0.05 -16.76 5.71
C SER A 396 0.17 -16.16 7.11
N GLY A 397 1.12 -15.24 7.24
CA GLY A 397 1.47 -14.61 8.51
C GLY A 397 2.52 -15.35 9.36
N CYS A 398 3.02 -16.52 8.94
CA CYS A 398 4.03 -17.27 9.72
C CYS A 398 5.47 -16.73 9.62
N GLY A 399 5.71 -15.55 8.99
CA GLY A 399 7.03 -14.91 8.98
C GLY A 399 7.90 -15.15 7.73
N LYS A 400 7.47 -15.93 6.73
CA LYS A 400 8.24 -16.27 5.51
C LYS A 400 8.75 -15.03 4.76
N SER A 401 7.85 -14.13 4.37
CA SER A 401 8.20 -12.90 3.64
C SER A 401 9.07 -11.95 4.47
N ILE A 402 8.86 -11.91 5.80
CA ILE A 402 9.70 -11.13 6.71
C ILE A 402 11.14 -11.69 6.70
N THR A 403 11.31 -13.00 6.72
CA THR A 403 12.62 -13.67 6.62
C THR A 403 13.27 -13.37 5.26
N SER A 404 12.53 -13.43 4.16
CA SER A 404 12.98 -13.06 2.82
C SER A 404 13.47 -11.62 2.73
N LEU A 405 12.70 -10.69 3.29
CA LEU A 405 13.06 -9.27 3.35
C LEU A 405 14.26 -9.00 4.27
N ALA A 406 14.45 -9.79 5.34
CA ALA A 406 15.64 -9.71 6.19
C ALA A 406 16.90 -10.08 5.43
N ILE A 407 16.89 -11.19 4.68
CA ILE A 407 18.01 -11.60 3.83
C ILE A 407 18.35 -10.53 2.81
N MET A 408 17.33 -9.95 2.17
CA MET A 408 17.50 -8.84 1.25
C MET A 408 17.88 -7.52 1.94
N GLY A 409 17.76 -7.42 3.27
CA GLY A 409 18.01 -6.20 4.05
C GLY A 409 17.03 -5.07 3.70
N LEU A 410 15.77 -5.41 3.45
CA LEU A 410 14.68 -4.51 3.06
C LEU A 410 13.66 -4.27 4.17
N LEU A 411 13.88 -4.81 5.37
CA LEU A 411 13.01 -4.58 6.53
C LEU A 411 13.01 -3.10 6.95
N ASP A 412 11.92 -2.71 7.63
CA ASP A 412 11.82 -1.39 8.28
C ASP A 412 13.06 -1.16 9.17
N PRO A 413 13.74 -0.01 9.08
CA PRO A 413 14.89 0.30 9.93
C PRO A 413 14.63 0.25 11.44
N ARG A 414 13.36 0.15 11.86
CA ARG A 414 12.95 0.00 13.26
C ARG A 414 12.87 -1.45 13.70
N ALA A 415 12.99 -2.42 12.76
CA ALA A 415 13.04 -3.82 13.10
C ALA A 415 14.36 -4.12 13.84
N GLU A 416 14.27 -4.84 14.94
CA GLU A 416 15.41 -5.37 15.66
C GLU A 416 15.68 -6.78 15.14
N ILE A 417 16.89 -6.98 14.63
CA ILE A 417 17.30 -8.25 14.01
C ILE A 417 18.50 -8.78 14.78
N SER A 418 18.45 -10.02 15.22
CA SER A 418 19.56 -10.75 15.84
C SER A 418 19.77 -12.10 15.16
N GLY A 419 20.89 -12.77 15.43
CA GLY A 419 21.35 -13.97 14.73
C GLY A 419 22.29 -13.63 13.58
N GLU A 420 22.48 -14.55 12.65
CA GLU A 420 23.41 -14.41 11.54
C GLU A 420 22.73 -14.76 10.20
N ILE A 421 23.02 -13.97 9.17
CA ILE A 421 22.67 -14.27 7.77
C ILE A 421 23.96 -14.28 6.97
N LEU A 422 24.52 -15.47 6.77
CA LEU A 422 25.80 -15.65 6.10
C LEU A 422 25.58 -15.89 4.61
N TYR A 423 26.14 -15.03 3.78
CA TYR A 423 26.21 -15.19 2.33
C TYR A 423 27.68 -15.38 1.93
N GLU A 424 28.03 -16.53 1.34
CA GLU A 424 29.41 -16.92 1.07
C GLU A 424 30.31 -16.75 2.32
N GLY A 425 29.79 -17.11 3.50
CA GLY A 425 30.48 -17.00 4.79
C GLY A 425 30.59 -15.58 5.39
N LYS A 426 30.01 -14.56 4.74
CA LYS A 426 29.99 -13.17 5.23
C LYS A 426 28.62 -12.82 5.81
N ASN A 427 28.59 -12.31 7.04
CA ASN A 427 27.34 -11.91 7.66
C ASN A 427 26.78 -10.63 6.99
N LEU A 428 25.61 -10.75 6.36
CA LEU A 428 24.93 -9.64 5.69
C LEU A 428 24.47 -8.56 6.67
N LEU A 429 24.24 -8.90 7.95
CA LEU A 429 23.79 -7.93 8.96
C LEU A 429 24.88 -6.92 9.31
N ASP A 430 26.16 -7.33 9.23
CA ASP A 430 27.32 -6.49 9.58
C ASP A 430 27.76 -5.57 8.43
N LEU A 431 27.25 -5.80 7.21
CA LEU A 431 27.64 -5.04 6.03
C LEU A 431 27.12 -3.62 6.09
N LYS A 432 27.96 -2.67 5.67
CA LYS A 432 27.54 -1.30 5.46
C LYS A 432 26.47 -1.21 4.37
N PRO A 433 25.55 -0.21 4.43
CA PRO A 433 24.51 -0.09 3.42
C PRO A 433 24.99 -0.05 1.97
N ALA A 434 26.18 0.50 1.71
CA ALA A 434 26.76 0.57 0.37
C ALA A 434 27.23 -0.82 -0.12
N GLU A 435 27.83 -1.63 0.76
CA GLU A 435 28.28 -2.98 0.46
C GLU A 435 27.09 -3.92 0.22
N ARG A 436 26.08 -3.85 1.10
CA ARG A 436 24.83 -4.60 0.93
C ARG A 436 24.12 -4.23 -0.38
N ASN A 437 24.12 -2.92 -0.73
CA ASN A 437 23.51 -2.47 -1.99
C ASN A 437 24.30 -2.91 -3.24
N ALA A 438 25.58 -3.22 -3.11
CA ALA A 438 26.38 -3.78 -4.21
C ALA A 438 26.02 -5.25 -4.50
N LEU A 439 25.62 -6.02 -3.49
CA LEU A 439 25.17 -7.41 -3.66
C LEU A 439 23.78 -7.49 -4.29
N ARG A 440 22.89 -6.56 -3.93
CA ARG A 440 21.50 -6.54 -4.42
C ARG A 440 21.42 -6.34 -5.93
N GLY A 441 20.61 -7.18 -6.57
CA GLY A 441 20.41 -7.17 -8.01
C GLY A 441 21.66 -7.54 -8.83
N HIS A 442 22.74 -7.95 -8.18
CA HIS A 442 23.94 -8.48 -8.84
C HIS A 442 24.15 -9.93 -8.42
N GLU A 443 24.27 -10.22 -7.14
CA GLU A 443 24.44 -11.56 -6.61
C GLU A 443 23.16 -12.09 -5.96
N LEU A 444 22.38 -11.19 -5.34
CA LEU A 444 21.10 -11.48 -4.70
C LEU A 444 19.97 -10.83 -5.50
N ALA A 445 18.99 -11.60 -5.93
CA ALA A 445 17.81 -11.11 -6.61
C ALA A 445 16.53 -11.55 -5.88
N MET A 446 15.43 -10.83 -6.09
CA MET A 446 14.13 -11.15 -5.51
C MET A 446 13.04 -11.05 -6.56
N ILE A 447 12.14 -12.02 -6.55
CA ILE A 447 10.87 -12.05 -7.28
C ILE A 447 9.78 -11.86 -6.24
N TYR A 448 9.02 -10.77 -6.36
CA TYR A 448 7.99 -10.39 -5.38
C TYR A 448 6.66 -11.09 -5.63
N GLN A 449 5.84 -11.18 -4.61
CA GLN A 449 4.55 -11.87 -4.56
C GLN A 449 3.55 -11.35 -5.60
N ASP A 450 3.34 -10.04 -5.70
CA ASP A 450 2.39 -9.45 -6.67
C ASP A 450 3.12 -8.78 -7.84
N ALA A 451 2.95 -9.37 -9.01
CA ALA A 451 3.53 -8.83 -10.24
C ALA A 451 2.93 -7.48 -10.67
N LEU A 452 1.70 -7.14 -10.24
CA LEU A 452 1.10 -5.87 -10.60
C LEU A 452 1.66 -4.72 -9.77
N SER A 453 1.80 -4.91 -8.46
CA SER A 453 2.38 -3.94 -7.54
C SER A 453 3.89 -3.78 -7.72
N SER A 454 4.58 -4.84 -8.16
CA SER A 454 6.03 -4.86 -8.34
C SER A 454 6.52 -4.20 -9.64
N LEU A 455 5.63 -3.95 -10.59
CA LEU A 455 5.90 -3.22 -11.83
C LEU A 455 5.33 -1.81 -11.76
N ASN A 456 6.12 -0.79 -12.11
CA ASN A 456 5.61 0.58 -12.13
C ASN A 456 4.48 0.74 -13.15
N PRO A 457 3.23 0.98 -12.74
CA PRO A 457 2.07 0.97 -13.62
C PRO A 457 2.08 2.10 -14.66
N SER A 458 2.80 3.19 -14.40
CA SER A 458 2.88 4.35 -15.27
C SER A 458 4.05 4.30 -16.27
N MET A 459 4.81 3.19 -16.31
CA MET A 459 5.97 3.03 -17.18
C MET A 459 5.81 1.84 -18.12
N LEU A 460 6.24 2.00 -19.38
CA LEU A 460 6.39 0.87 -20.30
C LEU A 460 7.43 -0.13 -19.78
N ILE A 461 7.21 -1.43 -20.03
CA ILE A 461 8.16 -2.50 -19.67
C ILE A 461 9.55 -2.20 -20.20
N LYS A 462 9.68 -1.74 -21.46
CA LYS A 462 10.95 -1.31 -22.05
C LYS A 462 11.70 -0.28 -21.21
N SER A 463 10.98 0.66 -20.61
CA SER A 463 11.60 1.72 -19.82
C SER A 463 12.11 1.19 -18.49
N GLN A 464 11.41 0.23 -17.90
CA GLN A 464 11.79 -0.42 -16.64
C GLN A 464 12.99 -1.34 -16.87
N MET A 465 12.93 -2.26 -17.82
CA MET A 465 14.03 -3.18 -18.16
C MET A 465 15.31 -2.44 -18.60
N LYS A 466 15.17 -1.35 -19.39
CA LYS A 466 16.33 -0.53 -19.82
C LYS A 466 17.10 0.06 -18.64
N GLN A 467 16.44 0.30 -17.51
CA GLN A 467 17.11 0.82 -16.32
C GLN A 467 17.99 -0.22 -15.67
N LEU A 468 17.53 -1.47 -15.63
CA LEU A 468 18.26 -2.61 -15.08
C LEU A 468 19.46 -2.96 -15.96
N THR A 469 19.26 -3.08 -17.28
CA THR A 469 20.34 -3.38 -18.23
C THR A 469 21.44 -2.32 -18.23
N LYS A 470 21.10 -1.03 -18.08
CA LYS A 470 22.09 0.07 -17.97
C LYS A 470 22.95 0.03 -16.70
N ARG A 471 22.49 -0.68 -15.66
CA ARG A 471 23.22 -0.80 -14.38
C ARG A 471 24.12 -2.02 -14.28
N GLY A 472 24.52 -2.57 -15.41
CA GLY A 472 25.40 -3.72 -15.50
C GLY A 472 24.70 -5.03 -15.83
N GLY A 473 23.55 -4.96 -16.52
CA GLY A 473 22.92 -6.16 -17.07
C GLY A 473 23.81 -6.83 -18.11
N LYS A 474 24.01 -8.11 -18.00
CA LYS A 474 24.84 -8.92 -18.91
C LYS A 474 24.09 -9.31 -20.17
N ARG A 475 22.74 -9.39 -20.10
CA ARG A 475 21.84 -9.81 -21.18
C ARG A 475 21.06 -8.64 -21.74
N SER A 476 20.72 -8.69 -23.01
CA SER A 476 19.84 -7.71 -23.63
C SER A 476 18.39 -7.90 -23.16
N MET A 477 17.58 -6.84 -23.27
CA MET A 477 16.13 -6.92 -22.94
C MET A 477 15.39 -7.93 -23.81
N VAL A 478 15.86 -8.13 -25.06
CA VAL A 478 15.25 -9.08 -26.02
C VAL A 478 15.54 -10.50 -25.58
N GLU A 479 16.82 -10.84 -25.33
CA GLU A 479 17.24 -12.16 -24.83
C GLU A 479 16.52 -12.52 -23.52
N LEU A 480 16.39 -11.58 -22.57
CA LEU A 480 15.70 -11.83 -21.30
C LEU A 480 14.22 -12.17 -21.48
N LEU A 481 13.52 -11.52 -22.43
CA LEU A 481 12.13 -11.81 -22.70
C LEU A 481 11.94 -13.11 -23.49
N GLU A 482 12.85 -13.42 -24.41
CA GLU A 482 12.88 -14.70 -25.13
C GLU A 482 13.15 -15.86 -24.15
N LEU A 483 14.07 -15.67 -23.19
CA LEU A 483 14.39 -16.67 -22.15
C LEU A 483 13.18 -17.08 -21.31
N VAL A 484 12.27 -16.11 -21.03
CA VAL A 484 11.01 -16.38 -20.31
C VAL A 484 9.81 -16.69 -21.23
N GLY A 485 10.05 -16.86 -22.53
CA GLY A 485 9.03 -17.23 -23.50
C GLY A 485 8.00 -16.14 -23.81
N LEU A 486 8.41 -14.86 -23.80
CA LEU A 486 7.58 -13.71 -24.15
C LEU A 486 8.02 -13.08 -25.47
N ASP A 487 7.04 -12.64 -26.29
CA ASP A 487 7.35 -11.82 -27.48
C ASP A 487 7.96 -10.47 -27.07
N PRO A 488 9.24 -10.22 -27.42
CA PRO A 488 9.91 -8.99 -27.01
C PRO A 488 9.29 -7.73 -27.61
N GLN A 489 8.83 -7.76 -28.86
CA GLN A 489 8.31 -6.56 -29.53
C GLN A 489 7.01 -6.08 -28.90
N ARG A 490 6.11 -7.01 -28.62
CA ARG A 490 4.84 -6.73 -27.95
C ARG A 490 5.05 -6.31 -26.52
N THR A 491 5.80 -7.11 -25.74
CA THR A 491 5.97 -6.92 -24.29
C THR A 491 6.70 -5.63 -23.97
N LEU A 492 7.79 -5.29 -24.67
CA LEU A 492 8.54 -4.05 -24.44
C LEU A 492 7.73 -2.77 -24.65
N ASN A 493 6.72 -2.82 -25.53
CA ASN A 493 5.89 -1.67 -25.85
C ASN A 493 4.57 -1.63 -25.06
N SER A 494 4.36 -2.56 -24.14
CA SER A 494 3.17 -2.64 -23.27
C SER A 494 3.43 -1.99 -21.91
N TYR A 495 2.34 -1.52 -21.29
CA TYR A 495 2.30 -1.18 -19.87
C TYR A 495 1.98 -2.44 -19.04
N PRO A 496 2.32 -2.49 -17.73
CA PRO A 496 2.01 -3.64 -16.88
C PRO A 496 0.54 -4.08 -16.91
N HIS A 497 -0.39 -3.14 -16.90
CA HIS A 497 -1.84 -3.41 -16.93
C HIS A 497 -2.36 -3.95 -18.28
N GLU A 498 -1.57 -3.90 -19.34
CA GLU A 498 -1.92 -4.45 -20.66
C GLU A 498 -1.47 -5.92 -20.82
N LEU A 499 -0.73 -6.46 -19.84
CA LEU A 499 -0.24 -7.83 -19.80
C LEU A 499 -1.14 -8.71 -18.91
N SER A 500 -1.27 -10.00 -19.24
CA SER A 500 -1.91 -10.97 -18.34
C SER A 500 -1.09 -11.21 -17.07
N GLY A 501 -1.69 -11.79 -16.03
CA GLY A 501 -0.99 -12.11 -14.77
C GLY A 501 0.29 -12.91 -15.00
N GLY A 502 0.21 -14.01 -15.75
CA GLY A 502 1.37 -14.84 -16.08
C GLY A 502 2.43 -14.13 -16.94
N GLN A 503 2.03 -13.22 -17.84
CA GLN A 503 2.99 -12.41 -18.61
C GLN A 503 3.71 -11.40 -17.72
N ARG A 504 3.01 -10.76 -16.76
CA ARG A 504 3.63 -9.87 -15.78
C ARG A 504 4.63 -10.62 -14.91
N GLN A 505 4.26 -11.81 -14.43
CA GLN A 505 5.14 -12.65 -13.63
C GLN A 505 6.42 -13.03 -14.38
N ARG A 506 6.30 -13.45 -15.63
CA ARG A 506 7.45 -13.77 -16.49
C ARG A 506 8.34 -12.54 -16.74
N VAL A 507 7.77 -11.33 -16.86
CA VAL A 507 8.54 -10.08 -16.95
C VAL A 507 9.33 -9.83 -15.66
N LEU A 508 8.74 -10.06 -14.47
CA LEU A 508 9.45 -9.93 -13.19
C LEU A 508 10.60 -10.92 -13.09
N ILE A 509 10.38 -12.17 -13.47
CA ILE A 509 11.43 -13.20 -13.52
C ILE A 509 12.58 -12.72 -14.45
N ALA A 510 12.26 -12.26 -15.66
CA ALA A 510 13.25 -11.72 -16.59
C ALA A 510 14.03 -10.54 -16.00
N MET A 511 13.36 -9.65 -15.26
CA MET A 511 13.99 -8.50 -14.61
C MET A 511 14.92 -8.91 -13.47
N ALA A 512 14.53 -9.90 -12.64
CA ALA A 512 15.37 -10.46 -11.57
C ALA A 512 16.66 -11.08 -12.12
N LEU A 513 16.59 -11.75 -13.27
CA LEU A 513 17.72 -12.44 -13.91
C LEU A 513 18.63 -11.55 -14.77
N THR A 514 18.40 -10.22 -14.79
CA THR A 514 19.13 -9.28 -15.66
C THR A 514 20.66 -9.32 -15.49
N ARG A 515 21.15 -9.66 -14.30
CA ARG A 515 22.58 -9.64 -13.94
C ARG A 515 23.19 -10.99 -13.61
N ASP A 516 22.49 -12.08 -13.93
CA ASP A 516 22.87 -13.46 -13.57
C ASP A 516 23.16 -13.61 -12.06
N PRO A 517 22.14 -13.47 -11.19
CA PRO A 517 22.32 -13.60 -9.75
C PRO A 517 22.72 -15.03 -9.36
N LYS A 518 23.47 -15.17 -8.26
CA LYS A 518 23.82 -16.46 -7.68
C LYS A 518 22.68 -17.02 -6.79
N LEU A 519 21.91 -16.12 -6.14
CA LEU A 519 20.78 -16.46 -5.29
C LEU A 519 19.55 -15.69 -5.71
N VAL A 520 18.44 -16.39 -5.92
CA VAL A 520 17.12 -15.84 -6.19
C VAL A 520 16.16 -16.16 -5.05
N ILE A 521 15.55 -15.16 -4.45
CA ILE A 521 14.46 -15.35 -3.49
C ILE A 521 13.15 -15.14 -4.25
N ALA A 522 12.34 -16.16 -4.38
CA ALA A 522 11.03 -16.13 -5.03
C ALA A 522 9.94 -16.15 -3.94
N ASP A 523 9.41 -14.98 -3.62
CA ASP A 523 8.39 -14.82 -2.57
C ASP A 523 6.99 -14.96 -3.20
N GLU A 524 6.35 -16.08 -2.97
CA GLU A 524 5.04 -16.48 -3.50
C GLU A 524 4.87 -16.17 -5.01
N PRO A 525 5.76 -16.64 -5.89
CA PRO A 525 5.82 -16.21 -7.28
C PRO A 525 4.65 -16.67 -8.14
N THR A 526 3.73 -17.45 -7.59
CA THR A 526 2.58 -18.03 -8.28
C THR A 526 1.23 -17.57 -7.72
N THR A 527 1.22 -16.77 -6.66
CA THR A 527 -0.01 -16.23 -6.05
C THR A 527 -0.79 -15.39 -7.06
N ALA A 528 -2.11 -15.50 -7.05
CA ALA A 528 -3.04 -14.85 -7.97
C ALA A 528 -2.92 -15.28 -9.46
N LEU A 529 -2.33 -16.46 -9.72
CA LEU A 529 -2.32 -17.09 -11.04
C LEU A 529 -3.26 -18.30 -11.07
N ASP A 530 -3.84 -18.58 -12.20
CA ASP A 530 -4.59 -19.82 -12.42
C ASP A 530 -3.66 -21.05 -12.43
N VAL A 531 -4.17 -22.21 -12.05
CA VAL A 531 -3.41 -23.48 -11.86
C VAL A 531 -2.52 -23.81 -13.06
N THR A 532 -3.03 -23.61 -14.28
CA THR A 532 -2.26 -23.88 -15.51
C THR A 532 -1.07 -22.95 -15.66
N VAL A 533 -1.23 -21.67 -15.35
CA VAL A 533 -0.16 -20.68 -15.42
C VAL A 533 0.83 -20.87 -14.27
N GLN A 534 0.36 -21.25 -13.07
CA GLN A 534 1.24 -21.64 -11.94
C GLN A 534 2.23 -22.72 -12.36
N LYS A 535 1.72 -23.82 -12.94
CA LYS A 535 2.57 -24.93 -13.44
C LYS A 535 3.61 -24.43 -14.44
N GLN A 536 3.20 -23.61 -15.41
CA GLN A 536 4.13 -23.04 -16.41
C GLN A 536 5.21 -22.13 -15.80
N VAL A 537 4.91 -21.37 -14.73
CA VAL A 537 5.87 -20.53 -14.04
C VAL A 537 6.86 -21.39 -13.25
N VAL A 538 6.38 -22.45 -12.61
CA VAL A 538 7.21 -23.42 -11.87
C VAL A 538 8.17 -24.15 -12.82
N GLU A 539 7.68 -24.69 -13.92
CA GLU A 539 8.50 -25.34 -14.98
C GLU A 539 9.55 -24.36 -15.53
N LEU A 540 9.16 -23.09 -15.75
CA LEU A 540 10.08 -22.05 -16.21
C LEU A 540 11.20 -21.79 -15.18
N LEU A 541 10.86 -21.65 -13.90
CA LEU A 541 11.85 -21.41 -12.83
C LEU A 541 12.83 -22.57 -12.69
N ASN A 542 12.35 -23.82 -12.73
CA ASN A 542 13.21 -25.01 -12.74
C ASN A 542 14.17 -25.00 -13.92
N LYS A 543 13.65 -24.80 -15.14
CA LYS A 543 14.46 -24.72 -16.35
C LYS A 543 15.53 -23.61 -16.24
N LEU A 544 15.15 -22.43 -15.78
CA LEU A 544 16.07 -21.30 -15.64
C LEU A 544 17.15 -21.55 -14.57
N ARG A 545 16.80 -22.21 -13.45
CA ARG A 545 17.77 -22.62 -12.44
C ARG A 545 18.81 -23.60 -13.02
N ASP A 546 18.33 -24.60 -13.73
CA ASP A 546 19.20 -25.64 -14.32
C ASP A 546 20.10 -25.07 -15.42
N GLU A 547 19.61 -24.12 -16.24
CA GLU A 547 20.38 -23.48 -17.31
C GLU A 547 21.36 -22.42 -16.80
N LEU A 548 21.01 -21.69 -15.73
CA LEU A 548 21.78 -20.54 -15.22
C LEU A 548 22.59 -20.85 -13.96
N GLY A 549 22.28 -21.94 -13.26
CA GLY A 549 23.02 -22.42 -12.08
C GLY A 549 22.84 -21.62 -10.80
N PHE A 550 21.76 -20.81 -10.68
CA PHE A 550 21.50 -20.05 -9.45
C PHE A 550 20.86 -20.94 -8.36
N ALA A 551 21.14 -20.61 -7.10
CA ALA A 551 20.40 -21.15 -5.96
C ALA A 551 19.08 -20.39 -5.76
N MET A 552 18.06 -21.06 -5.21
CA MET A 552 16.74 -20.44 -5.01
C MET A 552 16.16 -20.71 -3.62
N VAL A 553 15.63 -19.69 -2.97
CA VAL A 553 14.68 -19.79 -1.86
C VAL A 553 13.30 -19.60 -2.42
N PHE A 554 12.51 -20.66 -2.45
CA PHE A 554 11.13 -20.64 -2.98
C PHE A 554 10.13 -20.59 -1.84
N VAL A 555 9.48 -19.46 -1.66
CA VAL A 555 8.52 -19.23 -0.59
C VAL A 555 7.10 -19.44 -1.11
N SER A 556 6.31 -20.25 -0.42
CA SER A 556 4.90 -20.48 -0.75
C SER A 556 4.12 -20.92 0.48
N HIS A 557 2.81 -20.85 0.40
CA HIS A 557 1.87 -21.49 1.33
C HIS A 557 1.37 -22.84 0.81
N ASP A 558 1.69 -23.19 -0.44
CA ASP A 558 1.30 -24.45 -1.08
C ASP A 558 2.46 -25.43 -1.06
N LEU A 559 2.40 -26.42 -0.17
CA LEU A 559 3.41 -27.44 0.00
C LEU A 559 3.54 -28.37 -1.22
N ALA A 560 2.43 -28.65 -1.91
CA ALA A 560 2.47 -29.48 -3.11
C ALA A 560 3.25 -28.81 -4.25
N LEU A 561 3.01 -27.51 -4.44
CA LEU A 561 3.71 -26.70 -5.44
C LEU A 561 5.21 -26.62 -5.14
N VAL A 562 5.56 -26.44 -3.85
CA VAL A 562 6.96 -26.39 -3.42
C VAL A 562 7.66 -27.73 -3.66
N ALA A 563 6.98 -28.83 -3.42
CA ALA A 563 7.51 -30.15 -3.65
C ALA A 563 7.91 -30.42 -5.12
N GLU A 564 7.34 -29.68 -6.09
CA GLU A 564 7.70 -29.79 -7.50
C GLU A 564 9.00 -29.05 -7.88
N VAL A 565 9.50 -28.16 -7.01
CA VAL A 565 10.70 -27.34 -7.30
C VAL A 565 11.84 -27.54 -6.31
N ALA A 566 11.52 -27.92 -5.07
CA ALA A 566 12.47 -27.90 -3.97
C ALA A 566 13.25 -29.23 -3.85
N HIS A 567 14.53 -29.10 -3.50
CA HIS A 567 15.39 -30.21 -3.08
C HIS A 567 15.23 -30.50 -1.59
N SER A 568 15.03 -29.44 -0.81
CA SER A 568 14.80 -29.48 0.63
C SER A 568 13.66 -28.51 0.99
N ILE A 569 12.93 -28.81 2.06
CA ILE A 569 11.79 -28.02 2.50
C ILE A 569 11.97 -27.67 3.98
N THR A 570 11.76 -26.41 4.31
CA THR A 570 11.67 -25.87 5.67
C THR A 570 10.25 -25.42 5.93
N VAL A 571 9.56 -26.02 6.89
CA VAL A 571 8.20 -25.69 7.28
C VAL A 571 8.22 -24.72 8.44
N MET A 572 7.55 -23.57 8.29
CA MET A 572 7.43 -22.53 9.32
C MET A 572 6.00 -22.43 9.84
N TYR A 573 5.87 -22.26 11.14
CA TYR A 573 4.62 -21.93 11.82
C TYR A 573 4.83 -20.80 12.82
N ALA A 574 4.03 -19.75 12.75
CA ALA A 574 4.02 -18.63 13.70
C ALA A 574 5.42 -18.06 14.03
N GLY A 575 6.33 -18.00 13.06
CA GLY A 575 7.69 -17.49 13.21
C GLY A 575 8.74 -18.52 13.61
N GLN A 576 8.38 -19.77 13.86
CA GLN A 576 9.31 -20.86 14.23
C GLN A 576 9.42 -21.87 13.08
N VAL A 577 10.59 -22.54 12.95
CA VAL A 577 10.75 -23.71 12.09
C VAL A 577 10.22 -24.92 12.87
N VAL A 578 9.29 -25.64 12.28
CA VAL A 578 8.68 -26.82 12.90
C VAL A 578 9.17 -28.13 12.30
N GLU A 579 9.55 -28.13 11.02
CA GLU A 579 10.10 -29.31 10.36
C GLU A 579 11.01 -28.92 9.20
N GLN A 580 12.09 -29.68 8.97
CA GLN A 580 13.03 -29.46 7.89
C GLN A 580 13.60 -30.81 7.41
N ALA A 581 13.45 -31.09 6.11
CA ALA A 581 13.91 -32.33 5.53
C ALA A 581 14.17 -32.18 4.01
N SER A 582 14.75 -33.23 3.41
CA SER A 582 14.70 -33.36 1.95
C SER A 582 13.23 -33.48 1.50
N THR A 583 12.92 -33.05 0.28
CA THR A 583 11.55 -33.10 -0.23
C THR A 583 10.96 -34.49 -0.13
N VAL A 584 11.73 -35.53 -0.49
CA VAL A 584 11.27 -36.91 -0.43
C VAL A 584 11.03 -37.38 1.02
N GLU A 585 11.95 -37.08 1.94
CA GLU A 585 11.79 -37.46 3.35
C GLU A 585 10.55 -36.78 3.97
N LEU A 586 10.33 -35.47 3.70
CA LEU A 586 9.19 -34.74 4.23
C LEU A 586 7.85 -35.27 3.72
N LEU A 587 7.80 -35.69 2.44
CA LEU A 587 6.57 -36.23 1.84
C LEU A 587 6.28 -37.67 2.24
N THR A 588 7.34 -38.47 2.50
CA THR A 588 7.17 -39.88 2.82
C THR A 588 7.07 -40.17 4.32
N ASP A 589 7.62 -39.32 5.18
CA ASP A 589 7.67 -39.49 6.63
C ASP A 589 7.52 -38.14 7.39
N PRO A 590 6.42 -37.40 7.19
CA PRO A 590 6.19 -36.13 7.90
C PRO A 590 6.00 -36.40 9.40
N ARG A 591 6.80 -35.75 10.25
CA ARG A 591 6.83 -35.96 11.70
C ARG A 591 5.98 -34.99 12.49
N HIS A 592 6.02 -33.71 12.15
CA HIS A 592 5.29 -32.69 12.88
C HIS A 592 3.82 -32.67 12.48
N GLU A 593 2.92 -32.55 13.47
CA GLU A 593 1.47 -32.57 13.26
C GLU A 593 1.01 -31.50 12.27
N TYR A 594 1.60 -30.31 12.33
CA TYR A 594 1.29 -29.23 11.40
C TYR A 594 1.64 -29.59 9.94
N THR A 595 2.81 -30.21 9.72
CA THR A 595 3.23 -30.65 8.37
C THR A 595 2.31 -31.73 7.84
N ARG A 596 1.91 -32.67 8.68
CA ARG A 596 0.94 -33.72 8.35
C ARG A 596 -0.41 -33.11 7.96
N GLY A 597 -0.87 -32.10 8.72
CA GLY A 597 -2.10 -31.37 8.43
C GLY A 597 -2.03 -30.60 7.10
N LEU A 598 -0.91 -29.95 6.79
CA LEU A 598 -0.69 -29.28 5.51
C LEU A 598 -0.72 -30.26 4.33
N LEU A 599 -0.05 -31.42 4.45
CA LEU A 599 -0.09 -32.47 3.43
C LEU A 599 -1.50 -33.04 3.24
N GLY A 600 -2.23 -33.22 4.32
CA GLY A 600 -3.62 -33.69 4.29
C GLY A 600 -4.60 -32.72 3.63
N SER A 601 -4.26 -31.43 3.53
CA SER A 601 -5.05 -30.40 2.86
C SER A 601 -4.79 -30.29 1.35
N VAL A 602 -3.74 -30.96 0.85
CA VAL A 602 -3.39 -30.96 -0.58
C VAL A 602 -4.47 -31.71 -1.38
N LEU A 603 -5.01 -31.04 -2.39
CA LEU A 603 -5.97 -31.62 -3.33
C LEU A 603 -5.28 -32.62 -4.25
N SER A 604 -5.47 -33.90 -4.02
CA SER A 604 -5.22 -34.93 -5.05
C SER A 604 -6.50 -35.14 -5.87
N ILE A 605 -6.41 -34.91 -7.19
CA ILE A 605 -7.53 -35.17 -8.14
C ILE A 605 -7.89 -36.69 -8.15
N GLU A 606 -6.97 -37.53 -7.71
CA GLU A 606 -7.12 -38.99 -7.69
C GLU A 606 -7.67 -39.53 -6.37
N ALA A 607 -7.70 -38.74 -5.28
CA ALA A 607 -8.31 -39.13 -4.03
C ALA A 607 -9.85 -39.06 -4.15
N ALA A 608 -10.49 -40.24 -4.18
CA ALA A 608 -11.92 -40.41 -4.19
C ALA A 608 -12.61 -39.55 -3.11
N PHE A 609 -13.74 -38.98 -3.48
CA PHE A 609 -14.67 -38.17 -2.69
C PHE A 609 -14.56 -38.30 -1.17
N GLY A 610 -13.92 -37.32 -0.51
CA GLY A 610 -13.84 -37.22 0.95
C GLY A 610 -13.63 -35.76 1.35
N ARG A 611 -14.09 -35.39 2.56
CA ARG A 611 -13.87 -34.04 3.13
C ARG A 611 -12.37 -33.82 3.30
N LEU A 612 -11.86 -32.68 2.83
CA LEU A 612 -10.45 -32.32 2.98
C LEU A 612 -10.10 -32.18 4.46
N HIS A 613 -8.90 -32.63 4.84
CA HIS A 613 -8.39 -32.38 6.18
C HIS A 613 -7.99 -30.89 6.28
N GLN A 614 -8.40 -30.25 7.35
CA GLN A 614 -8.05 -28.85 7.62
C GLN A 614 -7.42 -28.78 9.01
N VAL A 615 -6.28 -28.11 9.12
CA VAL A 615 -5.65 -27.81 10.40
C VAL A 615 -6.60 -26.91 11.20
N PRO A 616 -7.04 -27.30 12.42
CA PRO A 616 -8.03 -26.54 13.17
C PRO A 616 -7.53 -25.15 13.57
N GLY A 617 -8.45 -24.18 13.64
CA GLY A 617 -8.15 -22.81 14.06
C GLY A 617 -7.38 -21.99 13.02
N ALA A 618 -6.81 -20.86 13.45
CA ALA A 618 -6.01 -19.93 12.65
C ALA A 618 -4.67 -19.65 13.34
N VAL A 619 -3.68 -19.19 12.58
CA VAL A 619 -2.38 -18.74 13.14
C VAL A 619 -2.65 -17.58 14.11
N PRO A 620 -2.20 -17.66 15.38
CA PRO A 620 -2.41 -16.59 16.35
C PRO A 620 -1.68 -15.31 15.92
N SER A 621 -2.20 -14.17 16.38
CA SER A 621 -1.50 -12.88 16.20
C SER A 621 -0.20 -12.87 17.02
N PRO A 622 0.85 -12.15 16.59
CA PRO A 622 2.10 -12.07 17.35
C PRO A 622 1.95 -11.68 18.83
N LYS A 623 0.90 -10.94 19.17
CA LYS A 623 0.59 -10.56 20.57
C LYS A 623 0.05 -11.72 21.41
N ASP A 624 -0.48 -12.72 20.74
CA ASP A 624 -1.16 -13.86 21.34
C ASP A 624 -0.31 -15.15 21.24
N PHE A 625 0.96 -15.05 20.83
CA PHE A 625 1.85 -16.21 20.76
C PHE A 625 2.10 -16.82 22.13
N PRO A 626 1.95 -18.14 22.31
CA PRO A 626 2.43 -18.83 23.49
C PRO A 626 3.93 -18.59 23.73
N ALA A 627 4.33 -18.67 24.99
CA ALA A 627 5.75 -18.49 25.37
C ALA A 627 6.65 -19.65 24.91
N GLY A 628 6.09 -20.85 24.76
CA GLY A 628 6.79 -22.05 24.31
C GLY A 628 6.41 -22.45 22.88
N ASP A 629 5.79 -23.63 22.73
CA ASP A 629 5.34 -24.11 21.42
C ASP A 629 4.15 -23.29 20.91
N ARG A 630 4.38 -22.58 19.80
CA ARG A 630 3.35 -21.74 19.19
C ARG A 630 2.26 -22.54 18.47
N PHE A 631 2.51 -23.82 18.17
CA PHE A 631 1.51 -24.71 17.58
C PHE A 631 0.63 -25.40 18.62
N ALA A 632 1.07 -25.50 19.88
CA ALA A 632 0.34 -26.22 20.95
C ALA A 632 -1.19 -25.92 20.97
N PRO A 633 -1.68 -24.67 20.84
CA PRO A 633 -3.12 -24.38 20.85
C PRO A 633 -3.91 -25.01 19.70
N ARG A 634 -3.25 -25.44 18.64
CA ARG A 634 -3.86 -26.07 17.44
C ARG A 634 -3.51 -27.55 17.29
N SER A 635 -2.68 -28.06 18.18
CA SER A 635 -2.30 -29.47 18.21
C SER A 635 -3.47 -30.35 18.70
N SER A 636 -3.35 -31.64 18.50
CA SER A 636 -4.29 -32.61 19.08
C SER A 636 -4.26 -32.62 20.62
N HIS A 637 -3.26 -32.01 21.24
CA HIS A 637 -3.08 -31.93 22.70
C HIS A 637 -2.78 -30.46 23.12
N PRO A 638 -3.77 -29.55 23.07
CA PRO A 638 -3.53 -28.10 23.22
C PRO A 638 -3.01 -27.69 24.61
N ASP A 639 -3.22 -28.56 25.63
CA ASP A 639 -2.76 -28.31 26.99
C ASP A 639 -1.29 -28.72 27.23
N VAL A 640 -0.64 -29.33 26.23
CA VAL A 640 0.73 -29.86 26.36
C VAL A 640 1.70 -28.95 25.60
N GLY A 641 2.73 -28.46 26.29
CA GLY A 641 3.87 -27.78 25.67
C GLY A 641 3.71 -26.30 25.40
N ALA A 642 2.57 -25.66 25.73
CA ALA A 642 2.40 -24.22 25.49
C ALA A 642 3.46 -23.33 26.20
N ASP A 643 4.00 -23.81 27.31
CA ASP A 643 5.02 -23.09 28.10
C ASP A 643 6.46 -23.55 27.77
N ILE A 644 6.63 -24.65 27.02
CA ILE A 644 7.91 -25.29 26.77
C ILE A 644 8.29 -25.07 25.31
N ARG A 645 9.47 -24.45 25.08
CA ARG A 645 9.97 -24.26 23.74
C ARG A 645 10.37 -25.60 23.13
N PRO A 646 9.87 -25.97 21.95
CA PRO A 646 10.29 -27.19 21.25
C PRO A 646 11.74 -27.08 20.79
N ILE A 647 12.42 -28.22 20.73
CA ILE A 647 13.77 -28.35 20.21
C ILE A 647 13.75 -29.12 18.89
N MET A 648 14.62 -28.74 17.96
CA MET A 648 14.75 -29.45 16.70
C MET A 648 15.52 -30.77 16.92
N ARG A 649 14.82 -31.89 16.78
CA ARG A 649 15.41 -33.23 16.86
C ARG A 649 15.73 -33.78 15.47
N ARG A 650 16.82 -34.47 15.33
CA ARG A 650 17.18 -35.13 14.09
C ARG A 650 16.74 -36.59 14.10
N VAL A 651 16.15 -37.04 13.00
CA VAL A 651 15.88 -38.47 12.77
C VAL A 651 17.18 -39.16 12.46
N GLU A 652 17.48 -40.26 13.18
CA GLU A 652 18.74 -41.00 13.06
C GLU A 652 19.00 -41.49 11.62
N GLY A 653 20.20 -41.24 11.11
CA GLY A 653 20.59 -41.63 9.75
C GLY A 653 20.11 -40.78 8.62
N THR A 654 19.34 -39.72 8.87
CA THR A 654 18.73 -38.84 7.86
C THR A 654 19.14 -37.38 8.03
N TRP A 655 18.78 -36.51 7.09
CA TRP A 655 18.87 -35.05 7.23
C TRP A 655 17.48 -34.44 7.58
N HIS A 656 16.65 -35.17 8.30
CA HIS A 656 15.32 -34.80 8.69
C HIS A 656 15.34 -34.30 10.14
N PHE A 657 14.85 -33.07 10.34
CA PHE A 657 14.71 -32.40 11.64
C PHE A 657 13.26 -32.00 11.87
N TYR A 658 12.75 -32.21 13.06
CA TYR A 658 11.41 -31.81 13.47
C TYR A 658 11.41 -31.24 14.88
N ALA A 659 10.48 -30.32 15.14
CA ALA A 659 10.28 -29.72 16.45
C ALA A 659 9.59 -30.74 17.38
N ASP A 660 10.17 -30.96 18.55
CA ASP A 660 9.64 -31.88 19.56
C ASP A 660 9.91 -31.32 20.95
N HIS A 661 9.09 -31.72 21.92
CA HIS A 661 9.27 -31.33 23.32
C HIS A 661 10.34 -32.18 23.99
N PRO A 662 11.12 -31.63 24.97
CA PRO A 662 12.15 -32.35 25.70
C PRO A 662 11.60 -33.59 26.41
N GLU A 663 10.35 -33.61 26.84
CA GLU A 663 9.73 -34.72 27.58
C GLU A 663 9.09 -35.79 26.68
N GLY A 664 9.32 -35.76 25.39
CA GLY A 664 8.86 -36.79 24.47
C GLY A 664 7.42 -36.59 23.96
N TYR A 665 7.18 -35.46 23.37
CA TYR A 665 5.91 -35.18 22.66
C TYR A 665 5.59 -36.28 21.63
N ALA A 666 6.61 -36.83 20.96
CA ALA A 666 6.48 -37.99 20.09
C ALA A 666 5.98 -39.22 20.81
N ALA A 667 6.28 -39.40 22.10
CA ALA A 667 5.80 -40.53 22.90
C ALA A 667 4.28 -40.38 23.26
N ILE A 668 3.77 -39.16 23.32
CA ILE A 668 2.33 -38.88 23.54
C ILE A 668 1.56 -39.12 22.24
N LEU A 669 2.13 -38.76 21.09
CA LEU A 669 1.50 -38.96 19.78
C LEU A 669 1.65 -40.39 19.24
N GLY A 670 2.57 -41.20 19.78
CA GLY A 670 2.94 -42.51 19.28
C GLY A 670 3.65 -42.47 17.95
N GLU A 671 4.64 -43.36 17.71
CA GLU A 671 5.38 -43.46 16.45
C GLU A 671 4.48 -43.78 15.23
N SER A 672 3.23 -44.22 15.45
CA SER A 672 2.27 -44.62 14.42
C SER A 672 1.11 -43.62 14.26
N GLY A 673 1.09 -42.51 14.99
CA GLY A 673 -0.08 -41.60 14.99
C GLY A 673 -1.34 -42.21 15.66
N GLU A 674 -1.23 -43.39 16.24
CA GLU A 674 -2.21 -43.95 17.13
C GLU A 674 -2.04 -43.25 18.48
N ALA A 675 -2.89 -42.26 18.77
CA ALA A 675 -3.09 -41.80 20.14
C ALA A 675 -3.53 -43.00 20.96
N SER A 676 -2.61 -43.66 21.65
CA SER A 676 -2.94 -44.72 22.56
C SER A 676 -3.63 -44.07 23.75
N LEU A 677 -4.94 -44.06 23.72
CA LEU A 677 -5.77 -43.96 24.90
C LEU A 677 -5.56 -45.22 25.75
N ARG A 678 -4.33 -45.40 26.27
CA ARG A 678 -4.12 -46.30 27.39
C ARG A 678 -4.36 -45.47 28.63
N GLU A 679 -5.49 -45.76 29.30
CA GLU A 679 -5.62 -45.46 30.70
C GLU A 679 -4.35 -45.90 31.45
N PRO A 680 -3.82 -45.10 32.39
CA PRO A 680 -2.70 -45.54 33.21
C PRO A 680 -3.13 -46.76 33.96
N ALA A 681 -2.58 -47.95 33.63
CA ALA A 681 -2.74 -49.16 34.40
C ALA A 681 -2.22 -48.86 35.81
N ALA A 682 -3.09 -48.94 36.77
CA ALA A 682 -2.76 -48.94 38.16
C ALA A 682 -1.94 -50.20 38.43
N ASP A 683 -0.63 -50.09 38.45
CA ASP A 683 0.23 -51.12 39.03
C ASP A 683 1.17 -50.48 40.05
N GLY A 684 0.99 -50.90 41.27
CA GLY A 684 1.78 -50.51 42.41
C GLY A 684 3.10 -51.30 42.43
N GLY A 685 4.20 -50.61 42.66
CA GLY A 685 5.45 -51.27 42.99
C GLY A 685 6.68 -50.40 42.66
N ASP A 686 7.33 -50.02 43.74
CA ASP A 686 8.69 -49.49 43.82
C ASP A 686 8.94 -48.01 43.62
N ARG A 687 8.68 -47.30 44.71
CA ARG A 687 9.36 -46.04 45.06
C ARG A 687 10.76 -46.39 45.62
N ALA A 688 11.78 -46.27 44.82
CA ALA A 688 13.15 -45.98 45.26
C ALA A 688 14.02 -45.81 44.04
N GLU A 689 14.28 -44.55 43.63
CA GLU A 689 15.49 -44.07 42.93
C GLU A 689 15.31 -42.78 42.13
N SER A 690 14.34 -41.95 42.44
CA SER A 690 14.22 -40.63 41.77
C SER A 690 14.62 -39.44 42.67
N GLY A 691 15.40 -39.67 43.73
CA GLY A 691 15.83 -38.66 44.69
C GLY A 691 17.20 -38.03 44.40
N ALA A 692 17.95 -38.42 43.33
CA ALA A 692 19.34 -38.01 43.15
C ALA A 692 19.60 -37.02 42.02
N LEU A 693 18.63 -36.66 41.19
CA LEU A 693 18.85 -35.74 40.07
C LEU A 693 18.19 -34.34 40.26
N ALA A 694 17.37 -34.15 41.27
CA ALA A 694 16.79 -32.82 41.58
C ALA A 694 17.75 -31.94 42.40
N ASP A 695 18.79 -32.52 43.03
CA ASP A 695 19.76 -31.81 43.89
C ASP A 695 21.00 -31.24 43.17
N ALA A 696 21.16 -31.55 41.89
CA ALA A 696 22.28 -31.04 41.07
C ALA A 696 21.97 -29.72 40.36
N ALA A 697 20.70 -29.39 40.14
CA ALA A 697 20.28 -28.13 39.51
C ALA A 697 20.18 -26.96 40.49
N ALA A 698 20.09 -27.23 41.80
CA ALA A 698 19.97 -26.20 42.84
C ALA A 698 21.30 -25.68 43.40
N ARG A 699 22.46 -26.24 43.01
CA ARG A 699 23.78 -25.87 43.54
C ARG A 699 24.67 -25.07 42.59
N GLY A 700 24.18 -24.62 41.45
CA GLY A 700 24.94 -23.87 40.43
C GLY A 700 24.92 -22.34 40.54
N ASN A 701 24.20 -21.73 41.49
CA ASN A 701 24.02 -20.30 41.50
C ASN A 701 24.25 -19.61 42.85
N SER A 702 25.31 -19.99 43.57
CA SER A 702 25.77 -19.26 44.78
C SER A 702 27.25 -19.30 44.93
N ALA A 703 28.00 -18.57 44.12
CA ALA A 703 29.37 -18.18 44.45
C ALA A 703 29.82 -17.00 43.58
N ARG A 704 29.52 -15.78 43.98
CA ARG A 704 30.35 -14.58 43.87
C ARG A 704 29.56 -13.37 44.37
N GLY A 705 29.65 -13.15 45.67
CA GLY A 705 29.30 -11.92 46.30
C GLY A 705 30.20 -11.80 47.51
N GLY A 706 31.04 -10.88 47.50
CA GLY A 706 31.91 -10.60 48.64
C GLY A 706 32.44 -9.18 48.61
N ALA A 707 32.00 -8.47 49.56
CA ALA A 707 32.71 -7.48 50.37
C ALA A 707 32.47 -5.98 50.13
N ARG A 708 31.93 -5.41 51.23
CA ARG A 708 32.23 -4.12 51.84
C ARG A 708 31.65 -2.88 51.15
N GLY A 709 31.06 -1.95 51.86
CA GLY A 709 30.79 -1.72 53.28
C GLY A 709 30.13 -0.38 53.46
N ASP A 710 29.47 -0.29 54.58
CA ASP A 710 29.24 0.89 55.43
C ASP A 710 28.62 2.19 54.91
N GLY A 711 27.54 2.57 55.58
CA GLY A 711 27.16 3.94 55.71
C GLY A 711 25.67 4.27 55.67
N ALA A 712 24.91 3.91 56.68
CA ALA A 712 23.77 4.75 57.08
C ALA A 712 24.30 5.93 57.94
N PRO A 713 23.63 7.06 58.15
CA PRO A 713 22.32 7.09 58.77
C PRO A 713 21.36 8.25 58.36
N GLU A 714 20.09 8.02 58.74
CA GLU A 714 19.13 8.92 59.38
C GLU A 714 18.84 10.33 58.82
N GLY A 715 17.56 10.59 58.69
CA GLY A 715 17.09 11.94 58.88
C GLY A 715 15.72 12.33 58.35
N ASN A 716 14.68 12.01 59.09
CA ASN A 716 13.50 12.85 59.39
C ASN A 716 12.65 13.49 58.29
N ALA A 717 11.41 13.01 58.07
CA ALA A 717 10.17 13.42 58.77
C ALA A 717 9.57 14.79 58.40
N ARG A 718 8.26 14.72 58.19
CA ARG A 718 7.20 15.76 58.13
C ARG A 718 6.87 16.22 56.71
N GLY A 719 5.64 16.15 56.22
CA GLY A 719 4.33 16.12 56.84
C GLY A 719 3.36 16.83 55.92
N GLY A 720 2.14 16.40 55.92
CA GLY A 720 1.03 17.23 55.44
C GLY A 720 0.42 16.80 54.11
N ALA A 721 -0.57 15.91 54.13
CA ALA A 721 -2.01 16.16 54.22
C ALA A 721 -2.73 16.55 52.90
N ARG A 722 -3.63 15.63 52.51
CA ARG A 722 -4.95 15.89 51.91
C ARG A 722 -5.05 16.34 50.47
N GLY A 723 -5.80 15.51 49.73
CA GLY A 723 -6.49 15.90 48.51
C GLY A 723 -7.07 14.71 47.78
N ASP A 724 -8.16 14.14 48.28
CA ASP A 724 -9.10 13.29 47.55
C ASP A 724 -9.50 13.97 46.23
N GLY A 725 -9.51 13.20 45.15
CA GLY A 725 -9.99 13.66 43.85
C GLY A 725 -10.27 12.48 42.94
N THR A 726 -11.39 11.88 43.20
CA THR A 726 -12.09 10.81 42.49
C THR A 726 -11.98 10.88 40.96
N LEU A 727 -11.43 9.85 40.35
CA LEU A 727 -11.66 9.46 38.97
C LEU A 727 -13.03 8.76 38.86
N SER A 728 -14.10 9.50 38.59
CA SER A 728 -15.37 8.97 38.11
C SER A 728 -15.97 9.97 37.10
N GLY A 729 -15.78 9.71 35.81
CA GLY A 729 -16.29 10.64 34.79
C GLY A 729 -16.30 10.12 33.35
N VAL A 730 -15.99 8.85 33.10
CA VAL A 730 -15.97 8.32 31.72
C VAL A 730 -17.03 7.23 31.51
N SER A 731 -17.65 6.68 32.55
CA SER A 731 -18.64 5.60 32.41
C SER A 731 -20.11 6.05 32.30
N ALA A 732 -20.38 7.37 32.35
CA ALA A 732 -21.77 7.90 32.37
C ALA A 732 -22.25 8.45 31.02
N ARG A 733 -21.48 8.35 29.93
CA ARG A 733 -21.89 8.84 28.59
C ARG A 733 -22.34 7.78 27.60
N VAL A 734 -22.22 6.51 27.92
CA VAL A 734 -22.66 5.40 27.04
C VAL A 734 -24.07 4.90 27.39
N ALA A 735 -24.57 5.17 28.60
CA ALA A 735 -25.88 4.71 29.06
C ALA A 735 -27.06 5.69 28.77
N ALA A 736 -26.81 6.85 28.15
CA ALA A 736 -27.85 7.87 27.89
C ALA A 736 -28.42 7.87 26.46
N LEU A 737 -27.99 6.93 25.61
CA LEU A 737 -28.43 6.87 24.19
C LEU A 737 -29.45 5.75 23.90
N GLU A 738 -29.87 4.99 24.90
CA GLU A 738 -30.83 3.86 24.72
C GLU A 738 -32.26 4.13 25.20
N LYS A 739 -32.60 5.36 25.61
CA LYS A 739 -33.98 5.68 26.03
C LYS A 739 -34.46 7.00 25.46
N SER A 740 -34.80 7.03 24.17
CA SER A 740 -35.80 7.98 23.65
C SER A 740 -36.39 7.44 22.36
N LYS A 741 -37.55 6.81 22.50
CA LYS A 741 -38.51 6.64 21.41
C LYS A 741 -39.15 7.99 21.13
N PRO A 742 -39.31 8.44 19.89
CA PRO A 742 -40.25 9.48 19.54
C PRO A 742 -41.62 8.88 19.17
N ALA A 743 -42.62 9.57 19.62
CA ALA A 743 -44.02 9.37 19.26
C ALA A 743 -44.33 9.94 17.86
N ALA A 744 -45.27 9.29 17.22
CA ALA A 744 -46.13 9.65 16.12
C ALA A 744 -45.98 11.02 15.45
N ALA A 745 -45.76 10.99 14.12
CA ALA A 745 -46.24 11.95 13.18
C ALA A 745 -46.48 11.31 11.80
N SER A 746 -47.77 11.16 11.48
CA SER A 746 -48.56 11.41 10.26
C SER A 746 -47.98 11.14 8.89
N ASP A 747 -48.67 10.24 8.19
CA ASP A 747 -49.05 10.21 6.76
C ASP A 747 -48.48 11.34 5.86
N THR A 748 -47.49 10.94 5.04
CA THR A 748 -47.26 11.39 3.66
C THR A 748 -46.02 10.68 3.09
N ALA A 749 -46.08 9.39 2.81
CA ALA A 749 -45.05 8.68 2.09
C ALA A 749 -45.59 7.37 1.47
N VAL A 750 -46.65 7.43 0.70
CA VAL A 750 -47.21 6.26 -0.03
C VAL A 750 -47.21 6.45 -1.55
N GLU A 751 -46.77 7.58 -2.09
CA GLU A 751 -46.81 7.81 -3.56
C GLU A 751 -45.49 7.53 -4.30
N ASP A 752 -44.35 7.29 -3.66
CA ASP A 752 -43.06 7.08 -4.35
C ASP A 752 -42.66 5.60 -4.57
N LEU A 753 -43.46 4.62 -4.14
CA LEU A 753 -43.17 3.17 -4.32
C LEU A 753 -43.83 2.54 -5.56
N ALA A 754 -44.60 3.30 -6.36
CA ALA A 754 -45.26 2.81 -7.57
C ALA A 754 -44.40 2.95 -8.86
N VAL A 755 -43.28 3.66 -8.83
CA VAL A 755 -42.45 3.93 -10.02
C VAL A 755 -41.31 2.89 -10.19
N VAL A 756 -40.89 2.20 -9.14
CA VAL A 756 -39.80 1.21 -9.20
C VAL A 756 -40.29 -0.17 -9.69
N GLY A 757 -41.56 -0.49 -9.50
CA GLY A 757 -42.16 -1.77 -9.99
C GLY A 757 -42.41 -1.82 -11.51
N GLY A 758 -42.35 -0.71 -12.22
CA GLY A 758 -42.60 -0.63 -13.66
C GLY A 758 -41.39 -0.92 -14.54
N LEU A 759 -40.19 -0.77 -14.02
CA LEU A 759 -38.94 -0.99 -14.80
C LEU A 759 -38.52 -2.46 -14.85
N GLU A 760 -38.76 -3.25 -13.79
CA GLU A 760 -38.46 -4.69 -13.79
C GLU A 760 -39.39 -5.52 -14.69
N ALA A 761 -40.63 -5.04 -14.92
CA ALA A 761 -41.57 -5.71 -15.83
C ALA A 761 -41.25 -5.44 -17.31
N ALA A 762 -40.60 -4.32 -17.63
CA ALA A 762 -40.19 -3.98 -18.99
C ALA A 762 -38.92 -4.72 -19.42
N GLU A 763 -37.96 -4.94 -18.52
CA GLU A 763 -36.73 -5.72 -18.81
C GLU A 763 -37.02 -7.21 -19.00
N LYS A 764 -37.94 -7.81 -18.23
CA LYS A 764 -38.33 -9.21 -18.43
C LYS A 764 -39.10 -9.45 -19.72
N LYS A 765 -39.76 -8.44 -20.27
CA LYS A 765 -40.44 -8.55 -21.57
C LYS A 765 -39.50 -8.37 -22.75
N ALA A 766 -38.41 -7.63 -22.61
CA ALA A 766 -37.37 -7.48 -23.63
C ALA A 766 -36.47 -8.72 -23.71
N ALA A 767 -36.20 -9.38 -22.58
CA ALA A 767 -35.43 -10.62 -22.55
C ALA A 767 -36.18 -11.83 -23.15
N ALA A 768 -37.52 -11.88 -23.02
CA ALA A 768 -38.34 -12.94 -23.60
C ALA A 768 -38.52 -12.76 -25.11
N GLY A 769 -38.46 -11.54 -25.65
CA GLY A 769 -38.55 -11.27 -27.10
C GLY A 769 -37.28 -11.66 -27.88
N ASN A 770 -36.11 -11.59 -27.27
CA ASN A 770 -34.86 -11.96 -27.93
C ASN A 770 -34.63 -13.49 -27.99
N LEU A 771 -35.18 -14.28 -27.04
CA LEU A 771 -35.10 -15.74 -27.08
C LEU A 771 -36.02 -16.37 -28.15
N ALA A 772 -37.12 -15.69 -28.52
CA ALA A 772 -38.02 -16.17 -29.57
C ALA A 772 -37.46 -15.99 -30.98
N ASN A 773 -36.64 -14.96 -31.21
CA ASN A 773 -36.02 -14.73 -32.53
C ASN A 773 -34.78 -15.59 -32.79
N GLU A 774 -34.10 -16.10 -31.77
CA GLU A 774 -32.97 -17.05 -31.97
C GLU A 774 -33.40 -18.49 -32.21
N MET A 775 -34.66 -18.84 -31.96
CA MET A 775 -35.20 -20.17 -32.26
C MET A 775 -35.87 -20.31 -33.66
N GLU A 776 -36.05 -19.22 -34.40
CA GLU A 776 -36.54 -19.27 -35.80
C GLU A 776 -35.42 -19.26 -36.85
N GLU A 777 -34.14 -19.06 -36.47
CA GLU A 777 -32.96 -19.11 -37.38
C GLU A 777 -32.10 -20.37 -37.23
N ARG A 778 -32.61 -21.45 -36.59
CA ARG A 778 -31.91 -22.75 -36.58
C ARG A 778 -32.78 -23.84 -37.18
#